data_7d3f220e0b79b0ceb122b3c475daa07a
#
_entry.id   7d3f220e0b79b0ceb122b3c475daa07a
#
_cell.length_a   1.000
_cell.length_b   1.000
_cell.length_c   1.000
_cell.angle_alpha   90.00
_cell.angle_beta   90.00
_cell.angle_gamma   90.00
#
_symmetry.space_group_name_H-M   'P 1'
#
loop_
_entity.id
_entity.type
_entity.pdbx_description
1 polymer ?
#
loop_
_entity_poly.entity_id
_entity_poly.type
_entity_poly.pdbx_seq_one_letter_code
_entity_poly.pdbx_strand_id
1 'polypeptide(L)'
;SGDNQLTEQIGLANKLVLWLKDHVQDDQLITENLLDSKGRILTALFDKTNPIATDFPAFTKAIYPLTGLSQSELFCGSNAGISLDTELKREIRSADKIYWLVSFIKWAGIRIFKNELEEFTRSGKTLRIITTSYMGATDAKAVEFLASLPNTEVKLSYNTKRERLHAKSYLFLRNTGFHTGYIGSSNLSHSALTSGLEWNLKITTQEIPHIIDKSLNTFESYWQSSDFELFDGNIEAKNKLHEALREAKGGYSNNSAFHFDIKPFAHQREILEQLNVQRQVHQRFRNLVVAATGTGKTLISAFDFARFYQQHPEANFLFVAHRQEILKQALSAYRGVLKNNQFGELWVAEHKPHSYQHLFASIQSLNLQLSSLPLTADFYDYIVIDEVHHIAASSYRGLLEHFSPSILLGLTATPERHDGQNILDDFCGVIAAEIRLPEAINQRYLCPFQYFAIDDDTDLRKIKWHQGRYDIAELSNLYTHNEQRVMRIISSLNDTVTDIHQIKALAFCVSKQHAEYMASKFTLAGISADVLTSDNSHERQQKRQSLVSGHVHILCVVDIFNEGVDIPEVDTLLFLRPTESLTIFLQQLGRGLRLTDDKQCCTVLDFVGNSRDEYDFSQKFRALVGKTNQSIKDEITNDFPHLPLGCRIELEEQTQAMILRNISRATMNASRLRQLINNFEHQSTLTLTLSNFLRFNPNVNLEDIYKLKMSWLELV
;
A
#
# COMPACT_ATOMS: atom_id res chain seq x y z
N SER A 1 -35.50 -26.54 -13.58
CA SER A 1 -35.45 -25.34 -12.76
C SER A 1 -34.46 -25.58 -11.63
N GLY A 2 -33.60 -24.60 -11.29
CA GLY A 2 -32.50 -24.75 -10.37
C GLY A 2 -32.81 -25.25 -8.95
N ASP A 3 -34.04 -25.05 -8.47
CA ASP A 3 -34.48 -25.53 -7.16
C ASP A 3 -34.55 -27.07 -7.03
N ASN A 4 -34.90 -27.79 -8.11
CA ASN A 4 -34.88 -29.24 -8.09
C ASN A 4 -33.48 -29.82 -8.02
N GLN A 5 -32.53 -29.19 -8.69
CA GLN A 5 -31.13 -29.65 -8.72
C GLN A 5 -30.45 -29.47 -7.36
N LEU A 6 -30.74 -28.35 -6.66
CA LEU A 6 -30.27 -28.10 -5.31
C LEU A 6 -30.83 -29.12 -4.30
N THR A 7 -32.13 -29.44 -4.41
CA THR A 7 -32.80 -30.43 -3.56
C THR A 7 -32.25 -31.85 -3.75
N GLU A 8 -31.91 -32.21 -4.98
CA GLU A 8 -31.26 -33.49 -5.30
C GLU A 8 -29.85 -33.56 -4.77
N GLN A 9 -29.08 -32.48 -4.87
CA GLN A 9 -27.71 -32.37 -4.32
C GLN A 9 -27.71 -32.48 -2.79
N ILE A 10 -28.63 -31.78 -2.12
CA ILE A 10 -28.85 -31.88 -0.67
C ILE A 10 -29.24 -33.31 -0.27
N GLY A 11 -30.14 -33.94 -1.02
CA GLY A 11 -30.54 -35.32 -0.77
C GLY A 11 -29.39 -36.33 -0.92
N LEU A 12 -28.50 -36.11 -1.90
CA LEU A 12 -27.30 -36.91 -2.10
C LEU A 12 -26.28 -36.73 -0.97
N ALA A 13 -26.03 -35.47 -0.58
CA ALA A 13 -25.12 -35.13 0.52
C ALA A 13 -25.62 -35.72 1.86
N ASN A 14 -26.90 -35.63 2.14
CA ASN A 14 -27.50 -36.23 3.35
C ASN A 14 -27.43 -37.76 3.34
N LYS A 15 -27.62 -38.41 2.17
CA LYS A 15 -27.41 -39.85 2.04
C LYS A 15 -25.97 -40.26 2.33
N LEU A 16 -25.00 -39.47 1.93
CA LEU A 16 -23.60 -39.70 2.19
C LEU A 16 -23.24 -39.53 3.67
N VAL A 17 -23.81 -38.53 4.32
CA VAL A 17 -23.67 -38.30 5.78
C VAL A 17 -24.33 -39.45 6.56
N LEU A 18 -25.50 -39.89 6.13
CA LEU A 18 -26.21 -41.06 6.75
C LEU A 18 -25.46 -42.38 6.52
N TRP A 19 -24.83 -42.55 5.34
CA TRP A 19 -23.99 -43.75 5.07
C TRP A 19 -22.73 -43.74 5.97
N LEU A 20 -22.13 -42.59 6.21
CA LEU A 20 -21.05 -42.42 7.18
C LEU A 20 -21.47 -42.80 8.61
N LYS A 21 -22.76 -42.66 8.95
CA LYS A 21 -23.30 -43.07 10.25
C LYS A 21 -23.04 -44.54 10.59
N ASP A 22 -23.15 -45.41 9.61
CA ASP A 22 -22.91 -46.84 9.79
C ASP A 22 -21.43 -47.21 10.04
N HIS A 23 -20.52 -46.26 9.78
CA HIS A 23 -19.06 -46.45 9.88
C HIS A 23 -18.43 -45.57 10.98
N VAL A 24 -19.10 -44.50 11.45
CA VAL A 24 -18.64 -43.58 12.46
C VAL A 24 -19.64 -43.59 13.60
N GLN A 25 -19.35 -44.24 14.70
CA GLN A 25 -20.23 -44.40 15.88
C GLN A 25 -20.39 -43.06 16.68
N ASP A 26 -20.77 -41.98 16.04
CA ASP A 26 -20.99 -40.69 16.67
C ASP A 26 -22.27 -40.03 16.16
N ASP A 27 -23.36 -40.31 16.89
CA ASP A 27 -24.71 -39.85 16.54
C ASP A 27 -24.87 -38.33 16.61
N GLN A 28 -24.06 -37.63 17.41
CA GLN A 28 -24.15 -36.18 17.59
C GLN A 28 -23.51 -35.44 16.40
N LEU A 29 -22.37 -35.91 15.93
CA LEU A 29 -21.68 -35.36 14.75
C LEU A 29 -22.55 -35.46 13.47
N ILE A 30 -23.37 -36.51 13.37
CA ILE A 30 -24.22 -36.80 12.21
C ILE A 30 -25.47 -35.93 12.22
N THR A 31 -26.12 -35.80 13.38
CA THR A 31 -27.35 -35.03 13.50
C THR A 31 -27.13 -33.53 13.30
N GLU A 32 -25.97 -33.03 13.71
CA GLU A 32 -25.59 -31.63 13.55
C GLU A 32 -25.12 -31.27 12.11
N ASN A 33 -24.73 -32.27 11.30
CA ASN A 33 -24.20 -32.07 9.95
C ASN A 33 -25.15 -32.50 8.82
N LEU A 34 -26.39 -32.87 9.12
CA LEU A 34 -27.40 -33.05 8.08
C LEU A 34 -27.75 -31.69 7.45
N LEU A 35 -27.67 -31.64 6.13
CA LEU A 35 -28.05 -30.45 5.37
C LEU A 35 -29.58 -30.25 5.44
N ASP A 36 -29.96 -29.10 5.95
CA ASP A 36 -31.35 -28.63 5.92
C ASP A 36 -31.66 -27.97 4.56
N SER A 37 -32.90 -28.01 4.14
CA SER A 37 -33.40 -27.28 2.97
C SER A 37 -33.19 -25.75 3.03
N LYS A 38 -32.69 -25.26 4.13
CA LYS A 38 -32.29 -23.85 4.37
C LYS A 38 -30.83 -23.55 4.08
N GLY A 39 -30.12 -24.37 3.30
CA GLY A 39 -28.86 -23.97 2.68
C GLY A 39 -27.59 -24.15 3.51
N ARG A 40 -27.48 -25.21 4.31
CA ARG A 40 -26.17 -25.66 4.81
C ARG A 40 -25.45 -26.44 3.72
N ILE A 41 -24.30 -25.97 3.31
CA ILE A 41 -23.43 -26.63 2.32
C ILE A 41 -22.31 -27.34 3.07
N LEU A 42 -22.07 -28.64 2.73
CA LEU A 42 -20.87 -29.34 3.19
C LEU A 42 -19.64 -28.66 2.56
N THR A 43 -18.91 -27.88 3.34
CA THR A 43 -17.75 -27.12 2.88
C THR A 43 -16.44 -27.87 3.07
N ALA A 44 -16.37 -28.87 3.97
CA ALA A 44 -15.15 -29.61 4.26
C ALA A 44 -15.42 -30.93 4.97
N LEU A 45 -14.58 -31.94 4.70
CA LEU A 45 -14.45 -33.20 5.41
C LEU A 45 -13.04 -33.28 5.99
N PHE A 46 -12.92 -33.58 7.29
CA PHE A 46 -11.64 -33.73 7.98
C PHE A 46 -11.45 -35.14 8.52
N ASP A 47 -10.20 -35.61 8.48
CA ASP A 47 -9.80 -36.82 9.17
C ASP A 47 -9.80 -36.59 10.68
N LYS A 48 -10.41 -37.50 11.46
CA LYS A 48 -10.43 -37.46 12.94
C LYS A 48 -9.02 -37.51 13.58
N THR A 49 -8.01 -37.92 12.84
CA THR A 49 -6.64 -37.95 13.33
C THR A 49 -5.93 -36.60 13.30
N ASN A 50 -6.47 -35.61 12.58
CA ASN A 50 -5.95 -34.25 12.59
C ASN A 50 -6.43 -33.52 13.86
N PRO A 51 -5.52 -32.91 14.65
CA PRO A 51 -5.92 -32.08 15.79
C PRO A 51 -6.61 -30.82 15.26
N ILE A 52 -7.93 -30.90 15.16
CA ILE A 52 -8.77 -29.77 14.74
C ILE A 52 -8.79 -28.76 15.86
N ALA A 53 -8.59 -27.49 15.51
CA ALA A 53 -8.81 -26.37 16.43
C ALA A 53 -10.22 -26.45 17.03
N THR A 54 -10.38 -26.07 18.29
CA THR A 54 -11.63 -26.09 19.04
C THR A 54 -12.79 -25.31 18.40
N ASP A 55 -12.48 -24.46 17.41
CA ASP A 55 -13.45 -23.71 16.60
C ASP A 55 -13.34 -24.11 15.12
N PHE A 56 -14.05 -25.18 14.74
CA PHE A 56 -14.09 -25.71 13.40
C PHE A 56 -14.57 -24.71 12.32
N PRO A 57 -15.61 -23.88 12.53
CA PRO A 57 -16.03 -22.90 11.54
C PRO A 57 -14.98 -21.81 11.28
N ALA A 58 -14.29 -21.33 12.31
CA ALA A 58 -13.22 -20.36 12.16
C ALA A 58 -12.01 -20.98 11.43
N PHE A 59 -11.66 -22.23 11.78
CA PHE A 59 -10.58 -22.97 11.15
C PHE A 59 -10.84 -23.21 9.65
N THR A 60 -12.04 -23.68 9.28
CA THR A 60 -12.40 -23.86 7.87
C THR A 60 -12.37 -22.57 7.09
N LYS A 61 -12.89 -21.50 7.64
CA LYS A 61 -12.90 -20.17 7.04
C LYS A 61 -11.49 -19.61 6.85
N ALA A 62 -10.54 -19.96 7.71
CA ALA A 62 -9.15 -19.50 7.63
C ALA A 62 -8.29 -20.28 6.62
N ILE A 63 -8.59 -21.55 6.38
CA ILE A 63 -7.71 -22.46 5.61
C ILE A 63 -8.17 -22.65 4.17
N TYR A 64 -9.50 -22.72 3.92
CA TYR A 64 -9.98 -23.07 2.57
C TYR A 64 -9.95 -21.89 1.62
N PRO A 65 -9.71 -22.17 0.31
CA PRO A 65 -9.91 -21.20 -0.76
C PRO A 65 -11.28 -20.52 -0.68
N LEU A 66 -11.33 -19.22 -0.91
CA LEU A 66 -12.56 -18.43 -0.85
C LEU A 66 -13.56 -18.84 -1.94
N THR A 67 -13.06 -19.28 -3.09
CA THR A 67 -13.86 -19.81 -4.20
C THR A 67 -14.26 -21.28 -3.99
N GLY A 68 -13.87 -21.91 -2.87
CA GLY A 68 -14.13 -23.31 -2.57
C GLY A 68 -13.23 -24.29 -3.34
N LEU A 69 -13.50 -25.60 -3.22
CA LEU A 69 -12.71 -26.68 -3.84
C LEU A 69 -13.45 -27.39 -4.98
N SER A 70 -14.70 -27.05 -5.22
CA SER A 70 -15.57 -27.78 -6.13
C SER A 70 -15.92 -27.03 -7.40
N GLN A 71 -15.67 -25.71 -7.47
CA GLN A 71 -16.02 -24.88 -8.63
C GLN A 71 -14.80 -24.25 -9.25
N SER A 72 -14.82 -24.18 -10.60
CA SER A 72 -13.85 -23.43 -11.38
C SER A 72 -14.16 -21.95 -11.32
N GLU A 73 -13.14 -21.10 -11.39
CA GLU A 73 -13.27 -19.65 -11.29
C GLU A 73 -12.25 -18.95 -12.20
N LEU A 74 -12.59 -17.79 -12.75
CA LEU A 74 -11.69 -17.00 -13.57
C LEU A 74 -11.21 -15.76 -12.81
N PHE A 75 -9.90 -15.67 -12.61
CA PHE A 75 -9.23 -14.52 -12.02
C PHE A 75 -8.70 -13.61 -13.14
N CYS A 76 -9.25 -12.40 -13.27
CA CYS A 76 -8.94 -11.47 -14.37
C CYS A 76 -8.04 -10.29 -13.94
N GLY A 77 -7.46 -10.29 -12.75
CA GLY A 77 -6.63 -9.18 -12.26
C GLY A 77 -7.37 -7.86 -12.14
N SER A 78 -8.68 -7.88 -11.91
CA SER A 78 -9.52 -6.69 -11.74
C SER A 78 -9.86 -6.46 -10.27
N ASN A 79 -10.22 -5.21 -9.90
CA ASN A 79 -10.67 -4.83 -8.54
C ASN A 79 -11.99 -5.48 -8.11
N ALA A 80 -12.64 -6.21 -9.00
CA ALA A 80 -13.90 -6.87 -8.74
C ALA A 80 -13.66 -8.35 -8.41
N GLY A 81 -13.50 -8.68 -7.12
CA GLY A 81 -13.40 -10.05 -6.68
C GLY A 81 -12.22 -10.34 -5.75
N ILE A 82 -11.94 -11.64 -5.58
CA ILE A 82 -10.87 -12.16 -4.73
C ILE A 82 -9.55 -12.05 -5.50
N SER A 83 -8.49 -11.54 -4.87
CA SER A 83 -7.17 -11.50 -5.48
C SER A 83 -6.53 -12.89 -5.55
N LEU A 84 -5.74 -13.13 -6.61
CA LEU A 84 -5.10 -14.42 -6.84
C LEU A 84 -4.13 -14.78 -5.70
N ASP A 85 -3.37 -13.82 -5.18
CA ASP A 85 -2.44 -14.05 -4.08
C ASP A 85 -3.15 -14.48 -2.79
N THR A 86 -4.28 -13.87 -2.45
CA THR A 86 -5.10 -14.28 -1.30
C THR A 86 -5.63 -15.70 -1.45
N GLU A 87 -6.08 -16.04 -2.66
CA GLU A 87 -6.60 -17.37 -2.94
C GLU A 87 -5.47 -18.41 -2.89
N LEU A 88 -4.31 -18.15 -3.52
CA LEU A 88 -3.17 -19.07 -3.50
C LEU A 88 -2.61 -19.31 -2.10
N LYS A 89 -2.63 -18.32 -1.19
CA LYS A 89 -2.28 -18.54 0.23
C LYS A 89 -3.12 -19.62 0.89
N ARG A 90 -4.42 -19.58 0.65
CA ARG A 90 -5.37 -20.56 1.20
C ARG A 90 -5.22 -21.93 0.53
N GLU A 91 -4.90 -21.95 -0.76
CA GLU A 91 -4.55 -23.18 -1.46
C GLU A 91 -3.31 -23.84 -0.83
N ILE A 92 -2.25 -23.05 -0.54
CA ILE A 92 -1.03 -23.57 0.12
C ILE A 92 -1.37 -24.15 1.49
N ARG A 93 -2.14 -23.45 2.31
CA ARG A 93 -2.52 -23.92 3.66
C ARG A 93 -3.33 -25.23 3.64
N SER A 94 -4.21 -25.40 2.65
CA SER A 94 -5.12 -26.55 2.55
C SER A 94 -4.60 -27.74 1.73
N ALA A 95 -3.49 -27.58 1.00
CA ALA A 95 -2.93 -28.64 0.17
C ALA A 95 -2.08 -29.65 0.99
N ASP A 96 -1.87 -30.84 0.41
CA ASP A 96 -0.94 -31.87 0.92
C ASP A 96 0.31 -31.97 0.06
N LYS A 97 0.21 -31.66 -1.25
CA LYS A 97 1.35 -31.54 -2.17
C LYS A 97 1.13 -30.36 -3.11
N ILE A 98 2.21 -29.68 -3.46
CA ILE A 98 2.17 -28.51 -4.34
C ILE A 98 3.17 -28.71 -5.48
N TYR A 99 2.69 -28.53 -6.74
CA TYR A 99 3.52 -28.60 -7.93
C TYR A 99 3.36 -27.31 -8.75
N TRP A 100 4.44 -26.56 -8.88
CA TRP A 100 4.46 -25.30 -9.62
C TRP A 100 5.33 -25.39 -10.87
N LEU A 101 4.77 -25.01 -11.99
CA LEU A 101 5.47 -24.89 -13.28
C LEU A 101 5.36 -23.42 -13.71
N VAL A 102 6.45 -22.65 -13.64
CA VAL A 102 6.45 -21.22 -13.90
C VAL A 102 7.67 -20.79 -14.68
N SER A 103 7.50 -19.84 -15.61
CA SER A 103 8.60 -19.39 -16.47
C SER A 103 9.68 -18.67 -15.68
N PHE A 104 9.32 -17.83 -14.71
CA PHE A 104 10.27 -17.14 -13.84
C PHE A 104 9.69 -16.87 -12.44
N ILE A 105 10.60 -16.65 -11.50
CA ILE A 105 10.29 -16.45 -10.08
C ILE A 105 10.99 -15.20 -9.60
N LYS A 106 10.21 -14.23 -9.07
CA LYS A 106 10.72 -13.02 -8.44
C LYS A 106 10.63 -13.12 -6.92
N TRP A 107 11.61 -12.56 -6.22
CA TRP A 107 11.59 -12.51 -4.77
C TRP A 107 10.36 -11.75 -4.24
N ALA A 108 10.00 -10.64 -4.88
CA ALA A 108 8.81 -9.87 -4.54
C ALA A 108 7.50 -10.67 -4.65
N GLY A 109 7.43 -11.71 -5.50
CA GLY A 109 6.32 -12.64 -5.61
C GLY A 109 6.35 -13.73 -4.54
N ILE A 110 7.53 -14.36 -4.33
CA ILE A 110 7.69 -15.45 -3.36
C ILE A 110 7.50 -14.99 -1.92
N ARG A 111 8.04 -13.83 -1.56
CA ARG A 111 7.92 -13.32 -0.18
C ARG A 111 6.47 -13.13 0.28
N ILE A 112 5.51 -13.02 -0.67
CA ILE A 112 4.07 -13.00 -0.38
C ILE A 112 3.62 -14.29 0.34
N PHE A 113 4.22 -15.43 -0.01
CA PHE A 113 3.86 -16.76 0.47
C PHE A 113 4.87 -17.33 1.46
N LYS A 114 5.86 -16.54 1.90
CA LYS A 114 6.99 -17.02 2.70
C LYS A 114 6.54 -17.83 3.91
N ASN A 115 5.67 -17.27 4.72
CA ASN A 115 5.21 -17.91 5.96
C ASN A 115 4.41 -19.19 5.68
N GLU A 116 3.50 -19.14 4.71
CA GLU A 116 2.68 -20.29 4.33
C GLU A 116 3.54 -21.45 3.76
N LEU A 117 4.55 -21.12 2.95
CA LEU A 117 5.46 -22.12 2.38
C LEU A 117 6.36 -22.75 3.45
N GLU A 118 6.87 -21.96 4.39
CA GLU A 118 7.66 -22.45 5.50
C GLU A 118 6.84 -23.38 6.40
N GLU A 119 5.62 -23.01 6.77
CA GLU A 119 4.71 -23.83 7.57
C GLU A 119 4.33 -25.12 6.83
N PHE A 120 3.95 -25.00 5.55
CA PHE A 120 3.60 -26.12 4.68
C PHE A 120 4.72 -27.15 4.60
N THR A 121 5.94 -26.73 4.30
CA THR A 121 7.07 -27.64 4.12
C THR A 121 7.60 -28.20 5.43
N ARG A 122 7.58 -27.44 6.55
CA ARG A 122 7.92 -27.94 7.90
C ARG A 122 6.93 -29.00 8.39
N SER A 123 5.68 -28.97 7.95
CA SER A 123 4.70 -30.02 8.26
C SER A 123 4.91 -31.34 7.51
N GLY A 124 6.01 -31.48 6.77
CA GLY A 124 6.37 -32.71 6.02
C GLY A 124 5.72 -32.82 4.64
N LYS A 125 5.03 -31.78 4.18
CA LYS A 125 4.35 -31.74 2.89
C LYS A 125 5.31 -31.39 1.74
N THR A 126 5.05 -31.89 0.55
CA THR A 126 5.98 -31.83 -0.59
C THR A 126 5.69 -30.62 -1.48
N LEU A 127 6.74 -29.86 -1.78
CA LEU A 127 6.73 -28.76 -2.76
C LEU A 127 7.69 -29.09 -3.91
N ARG A 128 7.21 -29.10 -5.16
CA ARG A 128 8.02 -29.26 -6.37
C ARG A 128 7.84 -28.09 -7.30
N ILE A 129 8.94 -27.56 -7.81
CA ILE A 129 8.94 -26.36 -8.65
C ILE A 129 9.81 -26.57 -9.87
N ILE A 130 9.29 -26.22 -11.05
CA ILE A 130 10.04 -26.14 -12.30
C ILE A 130 10.04 -24.69 -12.78
N THR A 131 11.23 -24.14 -13.06
CA THR A 131 11.40 -22.78 -13.57
C THR A 131 12.59 -22.67 -14.52
N THR A 132 12.93 -21.46 -14.97
CA THR A 132 14.03 -21.21 -15.92
C THR A 132 14.83 -19.96 -15.57
N SER A 133 16.08 -19.90 -16.00
CA SER A 133 16.94 -18.71 -15.98
C SER A 133 16.73 -17.77 -17.19
N TYR A 134 15.82 -18.11 -18.09
CA TYR A 134 15.60 -17.36 -19.34
C TYR A 134 15.32 -15.87 -19.12
N MET A 135 15.92 -15.01 -19.96
CA MET A 135 15.87 -13.55 -19.89
C MET A 135 16.42 -12.91 -18.59
N GLY A 136 17.05 -13.67 -17.70
CA GLY A 136 17.48 -13.14 -16.40
C GLY A 136 16.31 -12.66 -15.52
N ALA A 137 15.09 -13.12 -15.83
CA ALA A 137 13.88 -12.68 -15.17
C ALA A 137 13.64 -13.35 -13.80
N THR A 138 14.32 -14.48 -13.52
CA THR A 138 14.30 -15.15 -12.21
C THR A 138 15.28 -14.49 -11.24
N ASP A 139 14.89 -14.32 -9.99
CA ASP A 139 15.76 -13.82 -8.93
C ASP A 139 16.47 -14.98 -8.21
N ALA A 140 17.79 -14.94 -8.11
CA ALA A 140 18.57 -15.99 -7.45
C ALA A 140 18.12 -16.20 -6.00
N LYS A 141 17.89 -15.13 -5.24
CA LYS A 141 17.40 -15.19 -3.85
C LYS A 141 16.08 -15.99 -3.73
N ALA A 142 15.17 -15.86 -4.69
CA ALA A 142 13.91 -16.60 -4.66
C ALA A 142 14.12 -18.10 -4.84
N VAL A 143 14.99 -18.49 -5.75
CA VAL A 143 15.35 -19.90 -5.99
C VAL A 143 16.07 -20.50 -4.80
N GLU A 144 17.05 -19.79 -4.26
CA GLU A 144 17.82 -20.21 -3.08
C GLU A 144 16.94 -20.38 -1.85
N PHE A 145 16.02 -19.45 -1.61
CA PHE A 145 15.04 -19.56 -0.53
C PHE A 145 14.16 -20.80 -0.69
N LEU A 146 13.57 -21.01 -1.87
CA LEU A 146 12.71 -22.17 -2.12
C LEU A 146 13.47 -23.49 -1.95
N ALA A 147 14.70 -23.58 -2.45
CA ALA A 147 15.53 -24.76 -2.29
C ALA A 147 16.00 -25.00 -0.84
N SER A 148 16.01 -23.95 0.01
CA SER A 148 16.35 -24.09 1.43
C SER A 148 15.21 -24.63 2.29
N LEU A 149 13.97 -24.65 1.77
CA LEU A 149 12.81 -25.14 2.49
C LEU A 149 12.87 -26.68 2.61
N PRO A 150 12.51 -27.28 3.76
CA PRO A 150 12.45 -28.73 3.89
C PRO A 150 11.40 -29.30 2.94
N ASN A 151 11.59 -30.56 2.50
CA ASN A 151 10.67 -31.26 1.59
C ASN A 151 10.37 -30.52 0.28
N THR A 152 11.30 -29.66 -0.16
CA THR A 152 11.18 -28.85 -1.38
C THR A 152 12.26 -29.22 -2.39
N GLU A 153 11.86 -29.39 -3.64
CA GLU A 153 12.73 -29.65 -4.77
C GLU A 153 12.49 -28.61 -5.86
N VAL A 154 13.56 -27.97 -6.33
CA VAL A 154 13.50 -26.96 -7.40
C VAL A 154 14.31 -27.44 -8.59
N LYS A 155 13.72 -27.52 -9.76
CA LYS A 155 14.40 -27.82 -11.02
C LYS A 155 14.44 -26.60 -11.93
N LEU A 156 15.62 -26.34 -12.54
CA LEU A 156 15.84 -25.19 -13.43
C LEU A 156 16.28 -25.65 -14.83
N SER A 157 15.74 -24.98 -15.84
CA SER A 157 16.34 -25.02 -17.18
C SER A 157 17.28 -23.82 -17.35
N TYR A 158 18.53 -24.11 -17.69
CA TYR A 158 19.55 -23.12 -18.05
C TYR A 158 19.61 -22.88 -19.56
N ASN A 159 18.76 -23.55 -20.34
CA ASN A 159 18.76 -23.42 -21.78
C ASN A 159 18.03 -22.13 -22.21
N THR A 160 18.80 -21.13 -22.65
CA THR A 160 18.28 -19.83 -23.09
C THR A 160 17.99 -19.78 -24.59
N LYS A 161 18.34 -20.83 -25.37
CA LYS A 161 18.42 -20.76 -26.84
C LYS A 161 17.41 -21.63 -27.61
N ARG A 162 16.95 -22.77 -27.09
CA ARG A 162 16.16 -23.74 -27.89
C ARG A 162 14.71 -23.87 -27.49
N GLU A 163 14.38 -24.24 -26.27
CA GLU A 163 13.00 -24.37 -25.81
C GLU A 163 12.72 -23.44 -24.65
N ARG A 164 11.68 -22.64 -24.80
CA ARG A 164 11.33 -21.60 -23.84
C ARG A 164 10.17 -22.10 -22.99
N LEU A 165 10.43 -22.46 -21.74
CA LEU A 165 9.34 -22.69 -20.82
C LEU A 165 8.55 -21.39 -20.63
N HIS A 166 7.33 -21.34 -21.14
CA HIS A 166 6.42 -20.20 -20.96
C HIS A 166 5.11 -20.59 -20.28
N ALA A 167 5.04 -21.80 -19.75
CA ALA A 167 3.88 -22.28 -19.00
C ALA A 167 3.83 -21.66 -17.61
N LYS A 168 2.62 -21.45 -17.08
CA LYS A 168 2.33 -21.03 -15.71
C LYS A 168 1.17 -21.87 -15.22
N SER A 169 1.52 -22.81 -14.34
CA SER A 169 0.56 -23.73 -13.74
C SER A 169 0.89 -23.95 -12.28
N TYR A 170 -0.12 -23.87 -11.44
CA TYR A 170 -0.04 -24.06 -9.99
C TYR A 170 -1.00 -25.18 -9.62
N LEU A 171 -0.50 -26.33 -9.19
CA LEU A 171 -1.30 -27.49 -8.82
C LEU A 171 -1.23 -27.70 -7.32
N PHE A 172 -2.39 -27.84 -6.70
CA PHE A 172 -2.58 -28.09 -5.27
C PHE A 172 -3.31 -29.40 -5.08
N LEU A 173 -2.60 -30.40 -4.57
CA LEU A 173 -3.08 -31.76 -4.44
C LEU A 173 -3.46 -32.04 -2.99
N ARG A 174 -4.56 -32.75 -2.80
CA ARG A 174 -5.10 -33.13 -1.49
C ARG A 174 -5.37 -34.62 -1.41
N ASN A 175 -5.08 -35.21 -0.27
CA ASN A 175 -5.34 -36.64 -0.02
C ASN A 175 -6.84 -36.97 -0.09
N THR A 176 -7.70 -35.94 0.06
CA THR A 176 -9.15 -36.06 -0.12
C THR A 176 -9.60 -36.18 -1.58
N GLY A 177 -8.69 -35.99 -2.55
CA GLY A 177 -9.03 -36.00 -3.99
C GLY A 177 -9.63 -34.69 -4.52
N PHE A 178 -9.83 -33.68 -3.68
CA PHE A 178 -10.27 -32.35 -4.11
C PHE A 178 -9.08 -31.49 -4.59
N HIS A 179 -8.51 -31.88 -5.72
CA HIS A 179 -7.39 -31.17 -6.30
C HIS A 179 -7.87 -29.89 -6.98
N THR A 180 -7.03 -28.86 -6.93
CA THR A 180 -7.23 -27.61 -7.64
C THR A 180 -6.01 -27.28 -8.47
N GLY A 181 -6.20 -26.61 -9.58
CA GLY A 181 -5.13 -26.12 -10.43
C GLY A 181 -5.43 -24.73 -10.96
N TYR A 182 -4.39 -23.94 -11.15
CA TYR A 182 -4.48 -22.61 -11.77
C TYR A 182 -3.61 -22.61 -13.00
N ILE A 183 -4.21 -22.28 -14.15
CA ILE A 183 -3.50 -22.22 -15.43
C ILE A 183 -3.77 -20.85 -16.04
N GLY A 184 -2.71 -20.14 -16.42
CA GLY A 184 -2.90 -18.80 -16.97
C GLY A 184 -1.60 -18.11 -17.38
N SER A 185 -1.61 -16.81 -17.29
CA SER A 185 -0.50 -15.95 -17.69
C SER A 185 0.42 -15.52 -16.53
N SER A 186 0.00 -15.68 -15.27
CA SER A 186 0.73 -15.22 -14.08
C SER A 186 1.98 -16.03 -13.78
N ASN A 187 3.15 -15.38 -13.74
CA ASN A 187 4.36 -15.90 -13.12
C ASN A 187 4.39 -15.58 -11.62
N LEU A 188 5.35 -16.17 -10.89
CA LEU A 188 5.61 -15.83 -9.48
C LEU A 188 6.34 -14.48 -9.38
N SER A 189 5.64 -13.42 -9.77
CA SER A 189 6.06 -12.03 -9.60
C SER A 189 4.97 -11.24 -8.89
N HIS A 190 5.35 -10.19 -8.16
CA HIS A 190 4.41 -9.38 -7.42
C HIS A 190 3.30 -8.82 -8.32
N SER A 191 3.68 -8.20 -9.44
CA SER A 191 2.72 -7.62 -10.37
C SER A 191 1.76 -8.64 -10.98
N ALA A 192 2.25 -9.82 -11.35
CA ALA A 192 1.41 -10.87 -11.96
C ALA A 192 0.40 -11.47 -10.98
N LEU A 193 0.76 -11.59 -9.70
CA LEU A 193 -0.10 -12.19 -8.67
C LEU A 193 -1.14 -11.20 -8.11
N THR A 194 -0.87 -9.90 -8.19
CA THR A 194 -1.63 -8.88 -7.45
C THR A 194 -2.29 -7.83 -8.36
N SER A 195 -1.53 -7.13 -9.20
CA SER A 195 -1.99 -5.95 -9.95
C SER A 195 -1.95 -6.08 -11.47
N GLY A 196 -1.34 -7.14 -11.99
CA GLY A 196 -1.26 -7.41 -13.43
C GLY A 196 -2.63 -7.67 -14.06
N LEU A 197 -2.79 -7.31 -15.35
CA LEU A 197 -3.94 -7.75 -16.16
C LEU A 197 -3.70 -9.20 -16.62
N GLU A 198 -3.58 -10.09 -15.65
CA GLU A 198 -3.31 -11.49 -15.88
C GLU A 198 -4.60 -12.31 -15.79
N TRP A 199 -4.73 -13.29 -16.67
CA TRP A 199 -5.86 -14.19 -16.64
C TRP A 199 -5.42 -15.56 -16.14
N ASN A 200 -6.07 -16.04 -15.09
CA ASN A 200 -5.82 -17.36 -14.50
C ASN A 200 -7.14 -18.08 -14.30
N LEU A 201 -7.24 -19.24 -14.90
CA LEU A 201 -8.38 -20.12 -14.73
C LEU A 201 -8.09 -21.10 -13.59
N LYS A 202 -8.88 -21.06 -12.55
CA LYS A 202 -8.96 -22.12 -11.54
C LYS A 202 -9.76 -23.28 -12.12
N ILE A 203 -9.20 -24.48 -12.04
CA ILE A 203 -9.82 -25.74 -12.41
C ILE A 203 -9.88 -26.65 -11.19
N THR A 204 -10.88 -27.52 -11.12
CA THR A 204 -11.06 -28.43 -9.99
C THR A 204 -11.29 -29.87 -10.49
N THR A 205 -10.88 -30.84 -9.67
CA THR A 205 -11.13 -32.26 -9.95
C THR A 205 -12.64 -32.55 -10.02
N GLN A 206 -13.47 -31.77 -9.35
CA GLN A 206 -14.92 -32.00 -9.30
C GLN A 206 -15.61 -31.65 -10.63
N GLU A 207 -15.15 -30.60 -11.32
CA GLU A 207 -15.75 -30.19 -12.58
C GLU A 207 -14.99 -30.73 -13.80
N ILE A 208 -13.62 -30.72 -13.77
CA ILE A 208 -12.81 -31.01 -14.94
C ILE A 208 -11.63 -31.94 -14.55
N PRO A 209 -11.91 -33.18 -14.08
CA PRO A 209 -10.88 -34.10 -13.59
C PRO A 209 -9.82 -34.39 -14.64
N HIS A 210 -10.21 -34.59 -15.91
CA HIS A 210 -9.29 -34.93 -17.00
C HIS A 210 -8.26 -33.85 -17.30
N ILE A 211 -8.55 -32.56 -17.01
CA ILE A 211 -7.57 -31.47 -17.19
C ILE A 211 -6.56 -31.49 -16.03
N ILE A 212 -7.01 -31.74 -14.80
CA ILE A 212 -6.12 -31.93 -13.64
C ILE A 212 -5.16 -33.10 -13.89
N ASP A 213 -5.68 -34.24 -14.32
CA ASP A 213 -4.88 -35.44 -14.62
C ASP A 213 -3.86 -35.18 -15.74
N LYS A 214 -4.28 -34.49 -16.80
CA LYS A 214 -3.39 -34.09 -17.90
C LYS A 214 -2.29 -33.16 -17.43
N SER A 215 -2.63 -32.17 -16.58
CA SER A 215 -1.68 -31.21 -16.03
C SER A 215 -0.64 -31.90 -15.12
N LEU A 216 -1.08 -32.86 -14.30
CA LEU A 216 -0.20 -33.66 -13.47
C LEU A 216 0.75 -34.53 -14.33
N ASN A 217 0.23 -35.25 -15.31
CA ASN A 217 1.03 -36.07 -16.21
C ASN A 217 2.05 -35.22 -16.99
N THR A 218 1.66 -34.05 -17.42
CA THR A 218 2.57 -33.10 -18.11
C THR A 218 3.66 -32.60 -17.16
N PHE A 219 3.30 -32.24 -15.92
CA PHE A 219 4.27 -31.83 -14.91
C PHE A 219 5.28 -32.93 -14.63
N GLU A 220 4.83 -34.18 -14.43
CA GLU A 220 5.72 -35.31 -14.19
C GLU A 220 6.60 -35.61 -15.41
N SER A 221 6.10 -35.46 -16.63
CA SER A 221 6.90 -35.56 -17.85
C SER A 221 8.05 -34.54 -17.88
N TYR A 222 7.77 -33.29 -17.55
CA TYR A 222 8.81 -32.24 -17.45
C TYR A 222 9.74 -32.51 -16.26
N TRP A 223 9.22 -33.01 -15.15
CA TRP A 223 10.01 -33.37 -13.99
C TRP A 223 11.05 -34.47 -14.29
N GLN A 224 10.72 -35.39 -15.16
CA GLN A 224 11.61 -36.49 -15.61
C GLN A 224 12.59 -36.05 -16.73
N SER A 225 12.34 -34.91 -17.38
CA SER A 225 13.18 -34.45 -18.49
C SER A 225 14.56 -34.01 -18.00
N SER A 226 15.59 -34.34 -18.78
CA SER A 226 16.96 -33.92 -18.58
C SER A 226 17.19 -32.41 -18.85
N ASP A 227 16.19 -31.72 -19.43
CA ASP A 227 16.27 -30.26 -19.69
C ASP A 227 16.13 -29.41 -18.42
N PHE A 228 15.69 -30.05 -17.33
CA PHE A 228 15.51 -29.41 -16.02
C PHE A 228 16.42 -30.05 -14.98
N GLU A 229 17.47 -29.33 -14.59
CA GLU A 229 18.45 -29.79 -13.60
C GLU A 229 17.96 -29.46 -12.18
N LEU A 230 18.19 -30.38 -11.25
CA LEU A 230 17.89 -30.15 -9.83
C LEU A 230 18.84 -29.11 -9.27
N PHE A 231 18.29 -28.09 -8.61
CA PHE A 231 19.05 -27.10 -7.89
C PHE A 231 19.15 -27.52 -6.42
N ASP A 232 20.29 -28.02 -6.02
CA ASP A 232 20.54 -28.56 -4.68
C ASP A 232 21.05 -27.50 -3.67
N GLY A 233 21.21 -26.23 -4.12
CA GLY A 233 21.64 -25.13 -3.27
C GLY A 233 23.10 -25.15 -2.86
N ASN A 234 23.93 -26.06 -3.41
CA ASN A 234 25.36 -26.07 -3.18
C ASN A 234 26.06 -24.87 -3.85
N ILE A 235 27.33 -24.63 -3.52
CA ILE A 235 28.11 -23.49 -4.04
C ILE A 235 28.20 -23.51 -5.57
N GLU A 236 28.35 -24.70 -6.17
CA GLU A 236 28.49 -24.85 -7.62
C GLU A 236 27.16 -24.52 -8.33
N ALA A 237 26.04 -25.02 -7.83
CA ALA A 237 24.71 -24.70 -8.35
C ALA A 237 24.36 -23.21 -8.23
N LYS A 238 24.73 -22.57 -7.11
CA LYS A 238 24.56 -21.13 -6.92
C LYS A 238 25.38 -20.33 -7.93
N ASN A 239 26.65 -20.64 -8.09
CA ASN A 239 27.53 -19.97 -9.05
C ASN A 239 26.98 -20.11 -10.48
N LYS A 240 26.57 -21.33 -10.87
CA LYS A 240 25.96 -21.61 -12.18
C LYS A 240 24.70 -20.77 -12.40
N LEU A 241 23.84 -20.66 -11.38
CA LEU A 241 22.62 -19.84 -11.46
C LEU A 241 22.96 -18.35 -11.64
N HIS A 242 23.89 -17.82 -10.84
CA HIS A 242 24.29 -16.42 -10.91
C HIS A 242 24.95 -16.06 -12.26
N GLU A 243 25.78 -16.95 -12.82
CA GLU A 243 26.36 -16.78 -14.15
C GLU A 243 25.28 -16.75 -15.24
N ALA A 244 24.38 -17.74 -15.24
CA ALA A 244 23.29 -17.82 -16.21
C ALA A 244 22.36 -16.58 -16.17
N LEU A 245 22.06 -16.07 -14.98
CA LEU A 245 21.24 -14.87 -14.84
C LEU A 245 21.99 -13.59 -15.26
N ARG A 246 23.31 -13.52 -15.06
CA ARG A 246 24.14 -12.40 -15.50
C ARG A 246 24.28 -12.37 -17.02
N GLU A 247 24.53 -13.49 -17.66
CA GLU A 247 24.58 -13.61 -19.12
C GLU A 247 23.26 -13.21 -19.78
N ALA A 248 22.13 -13.57 -19.16
CA ALA A 248 20.81 -13.23 -19.68
C ALA A 248 20.44 -11.75 -19.53
N LYS A 249 21.03 -11.00 -18.57
CA LYS A 249 20.84 -9.55 -18.36
C LYS A 249 21.74 -8.67 -19.22
N GLY A 250 22.73 -9.22 -19.92
CA GLY A 250 23.73 -8.48 -20.71
C GLY A 250 23.15 -7.85 -21.97
N GLY A 251 22.76 -6.59 -21.87
CA GLY A 251 22.57 -5.68 -23.00
C GLY A 251 21.18 -5.09 -23.18
N TYR A 252 20.97 -3.88 -22.65
CA TYR A 252 20.41 -2.72 -23.35
C TYR A 252 20.31 -1.55 -22.36
N SER A 253 21.24 -0.57 -22.50
CA SER A 253 21.05 0.78 -21.97
C SER A 253 20.65 1.68 -23.15
N ASN A 254 19.50 2.29 -23.08
CA ASN A 254 19.15 3.40 -23.98
C ASN A 254 18.85 4.64 -23.13
N ASN A 255 19.82 5.56 -23.12
CA ASN A 255 19.60 6.96 -22.75
C ASN A 255 19.10 7.70 -24.00
N SER A 256 17.87 8.21 -23.95
CA SER A 256 17.44 9.25 -24.88
C SER A 256 16.74 10.37 -24.11
N ALA A 257 17.34 11.54 -24.12
CA ALA A 257 16.75 12.77 -23.65
C ALA A 257 15.68 13.24 -24.65
N PHE A 258 14.41 13.34 -24.20
CA PHE A 258 13.33 13.89 -25.00
C PHE A 258 12.82 15.20 -24.40
N HIS A 259 12.61 16.20 -25.24
CA HIS A 259 11.82 17.39 -24.93
C HIS A 259 10.33 16.98 -24.87
N PHE A 260 9.73 16.94 -23.68
CA PHE A 260 8.33 16.60 -23.51
C PHE A 260 7.44 17.84 -23.54
N ASP A 261 6.41 17.80 -24.38
CA ASP A 261 5.25 18.69 -24.28
C ASP A 261 4.43 18.23 -23.05
N ILE A 262 4.42 19.04 -21.97
CA ILE A 262 3.75 18.68 -20.70
C ILE A 262 2.24 18.68 -20.95
N LYS A 263 1.63 17.49 -20.95
CA LYS A 263 0.19 17.29 -21.11
C LYS A 263 -0.40 16.68 -19.85
N PRO A 264 -1.65 17.05 -19.48
CA PRO A 264 -2.28 16.45 -18.31
C PRO A 264 -2.56 14.96 -18.53
N PHE A 265 -2.23 14.15 -17.53
CA PHE A 265 -2.61 12.73 -17.48
C PHE A 265 -4.15 12.57 -17.42
N ALA A 266 -4.65 11.35 -17.64
CA ALA A 266 -6.08 11.07 -17.64
C ALA A 266 -6.79 11.54 -16.35
N HIS A 267 -6.27 11.19 -15.18
CA HIS A 267 -6.82 11.62 -13.89
C HIS A 267 -6.77 13.15 -13.69
N GLN A 268 -5.71 13.79 -14.16
CA GLN A 268 -5.61 15.25 -14.07
C GLN A 268 -6.67 15.92 -14.94
N ARG A 269 -6.94 15.38 -16.14
CA ARG A 269 -8.04 15.86 -16.99
C ARG A 269 -9.39 15.69 -16.31
N GLU A 270 -9.65 14.55 -15.68
CA GLU A 270 -10.87 14.32 -14.93
C GLU A 270 -11.06 15.32 -13.78
N ILE A 271 -10.02 15.55 -12.97
CA ILE A 271 -10.05 16.57 -11.91
C ILE A 271 -10.32 17.97 -12.48
N LEU A 272 -9.69 18.32 -13.62
CA LEU A 272 -9.92 19.59 -14.27
C LEU A 272 -11.36 19.75 -14.79
N GLU A 273 -11.98 18.67 -15.26
CA GLU A 273 -13.40 18.71 -15.66
C GLU A 273 -14.32 18.80 -14.45
N GLN A 274 -14.02 18.12 -13.34
CA GLN A 274 -14.77 18.25 -12.08
C GLN A 274 -14.71 19.69 -11.56
N LEU A 275 -13.54 20.34 -11.58
CA LEU A 275 -13.39 21.76 -11.23
C LEU A 275 -14.24 22.68 -12.14
N ASN A 276 -14.23 22.40 -13.43
CA ASN A 276 -15.06 23.13 -14.38
C ASN A 276 -16.56 22.98 -14.08
N VAL A 277 -17.04 21.77 -13.78
CA VAL A 277 -18.44 21.52 -13.37
C VAL A 277 -18.78 22.28 -12.08
N GLN A 278 -17.90 22.28 -11.07
CA GLN A 278 -18.14 23.04 -9.84
C GLN A 278 -18.35 24.54 -10.10
N ARG A 279 -17.58 25.13 -11.00
CA ARG A 279 -17.64 26.55 -11.34
C ARG A 279 -18.80 26.88 -12.28
N GLN A 280 -18.98 26.13 -13.38
CA GLN A 280 -19.97 26.43 -14.41
C GLN A 280 -21.40 26.03 -14.02
N VAL A 281 -21.57 24.88 -13.39
CA VAL A 281 -22.89 24.34 -13.05
C VAL A 281 -23.30 24.76 -11.63
N HIS A 282 -22.39 24.61 -10.65
CA HIS A 282 -22.72 24.84 -9.24
C HIS A 282 -22.38 26.25 -8.75
N GLN A 283 -21.75 27.10 -9.58
CA GLN A 283 -21.32 28.46 -9.25
C GLN A 283 -20.45 28.54 -7.98
N ARG A 284 -19.58 27.52 -7.79
CA ARG A 284 -18.67 27.43 -6.65
C ARG A 284 -17.25 27.76 -7.11
N PHE A 285 -16.72 28.88 -6.63
CA PHE A 285 -15.42 29.41 -7.06
C PHE A 285 -14.31 29.21 -6.00
N ARG A 286 -14.66 28.70 -4.83
CA ARG A 286 -13.72 28.24 -3.81
C ARG A 286 -13.68 26.71 -3.84
N ASN A 287 -12.62 26.16 -4.42
CA ASN A 287 -12.53 24.75 -4.75
C ASN A 287 -11.45 24.05 -3.93
N LEU A 288 -11.77 22.93 -3.33
CA LEU A 288 -10.81 22.04 -2.67
C LEU A 288 -10.54 20.82 -3.54
N VAL A 289 -9.26 20.59 -3.86
CA VAL A 289 -8.79 19.36 -4.51
C VAL A 289 -8.05 18.51 -3.49
N VAL A 290 -8.57 17.31 -3.26
CA VAL A 290 -7.94 16.29 -2.42
C VAL A 290 -7.25 15.29 -3.33
N ALA A 291 -5.92 15.28 -3.35
CA ALA A 291 -5.17 14.39 -4.23
C ALA A 291 -3.95 13.78 -3.52
N ALA A 292 -3.77 12.47 -3.64
CA ALA A 292 -2.68 11.75 -3.01
C ALA A 292 -1.31 12.35 -3.35
N THR A 293 -0.35 12.21 -2.45
CA THR A 293 1.04 12.64 -2.71
C THR A 293 1.61 11.84 -3.89
N GLY A 294 2.19 12.54 -4.86
CA GLY A 294 2.75 11.91 -6.07
C GLY A 294 1.84 11.96 -7.30
N THR A 295 0.55 12.34 -7.18
CA THR A 295 -0.38 12.44 -8.32
C THR A 295 -0.27 13.74 -9.13
N GLY A 296 0.62 14.64 -8.73
CA GLY A 296 0.89 15.88 -9.46
C GLY A 296 -0.05 17.04 -9.16
N LYS A 297 -0.44 17.27 -7.87
CA LYS A 297 -1.27 18.39 -7.43
C LYS A 297 -0.86 19.74 -8.02
N THR A 298 0.44 20.05 -8.00
CA THR A 298 0.98 21.29 -8.54
C THR A 298 0.75 21.42 -10.05
N LEU A 299 0.86 20.34 -10.81
CA LEU A 299 0.55 20.33 -12.25
C LEU A 299 -0.95 20.51 -12.51
N ILE A 300 -1.81 19.90 -11.69
CA ILE A 300 -3.27 20.10 -11.77
C ILE A 300 -3.59 21.59 -11.63
N SER A 301 -3.05 22.26 -10.60
CA SER A 301 -3.27 23.72 -10.42
C SER A 301 -2.70 24.55 -11.56
N ALA A 302 -1.54 24.16 -12.12
CA ALA A 302 -0.95 24.86 -13.24
C ALA A 302 -1.79 24.76 -14.52
N PHE A 303 -2.34 23.57 -14.83
CA PHE A 303 -3.25 23.37 -15.96
C PHE A 303 -4.59 24.09 -15.76
N ASP A 304 -5.12 24.08 -14.53
CA ASP A 304 -6.36 24.78 -14.21
C ASP A 304 -6.18 26.30 -14.38
N PHE A 305 -5.09 26.86 -13.85
CA PHE A 305 -4.75 28.25 -14.05
C PHE A 305 -4.49 28.56 -15.54
N ALA A 306 -3.82 27.70 -16.29
CA ALA A 306 -3.58 27.92 -17.73
C ALA A 306 -4.89 28.05 -18.53
N ARG A 307 -5.93 27.24 -18.20
CA ARG A 307 -7.27 27.38 -18.79
C ARG A 307 -7.92 28.73 -18.45
N PHE A 308 -7.82 29.14 -17.20
CA PHE A 308 -8.33 30.43 -16.73
C PHE A 308 -7.59 31.60 -17.38
N TYR A 309 -6.26 31.56 -17.43
CA TYR A 309 -5.39 32.59 -17.98
C TYR A 309 -5.58 32.79 -19.49
N GLN A 310 -5.92 31.73 -20.23
CA GLN A 310 -6.29 31.85 -21.66
C GLN A 310 -7.54 32.70 -21.88
N GLN A 311 -8.48 32.69 -20.93
CA GLN A 311 -9.72 33.49 -21.00
C GLN A 311 -9.54 34.89 -20.38
N HIS A 312 -8.60 35.05 -19.46
CA HIS A 312 -8.31 36.23 -18.70
C HIS A 312 -6.81 36.57 -18.70
N PRO A 313 -6.23 37.05 -19.82
CA PRO A 313 -4.78 37.27 -19.97
C PRO A 313 -4.19 38.29 -19.02
N GLU A 314 -5.01 39.22 -18.49
CA GLU A 314 -4.60 40.28 -17.53
C GLU A 314 -4.71 39.83 -16.07
N ALA A 315 -5.12 38.58 -15.81
CA ALA A 315 -5.38 38.08 -14.47
C ALA A 315 -4.12 38.04 -13.60
N ASN A 316 -4.21 38.56 -12.39
CA ASN A 316 -3.17 38.48 -11.38
C ASN A 316 -3.25 37.15 -10.62
N PHE A 317 -2.11 36.56 -10.32
CA PHE A 317 -1.99 35.22 -9.78
C PHE A 317 -1.13 35.15 -8.52
N LEU A 318 -1.59 34.42 -7.51
CA LEU A 318 -0.84 34.14 -6.29
C LEU A 318 -0.82 32.63 -5.97
N PHE A 319 0.37 32.08 -5.81
CA PHE A 319 0.58 30.73 -5.29
C PHE A 319 1.21 30.81 -3.91
N VAL A 320 0.59 30.18 -2.91
CA VAL A 320 1.04 30.23 -1.52
C VAL A 320 1.39 28.83 -1.02
N ALA A 321 2.57 28.70 -0.44
CA ALA A 321 3.00 27.52 0.28
C ALA A 321 3.88 27.90 1.47
N HIS A 322 4.15 26.96 2.36
CA HIS A 322 4.94 27.23 3.56
C HIS A 322 6.46 26.98 3.39
N ARG A 323 6.87 26.28 2.29
CA ARG A 323 8.29 25.97 2.02
C ARG A 323 8.77 26.52 0.69
N GLN A 324 9.98 27.04 0.69
CA GLN A 324 10.62 27.63 -0.49
C GLN A 324 10.81 26.60 -1.63
N GLU A 325 11.11 25.37 -1.30
CA GLU A 325 11.29 24.29 -2.28
C GLU A 325 10.01 24.00 -3.08
N ILE A 326 8.87 23.97 -2.41
CA ILE A 326 7.55 23.80 -3.05
C ILE A 326 7.30 24.95 -4.02
N LEU A 327 7.59 26.18 -3.59
CA LEU A 327 7.42 27.37 -4.42
C LEU A 327 8.31 27.34 -5.68
N LYS A 328 9.58 26.92 -5.55
CA LYS A 328 10.49 26.78 -6.70
C LYS A 328 10.01 25.71 -7.67
N GLN A 329 9.54 24.57 -7.17
CA GLN A 329 8.98 23.49 -8.00
C GLN A 329 7.68 23.94 -8.68
N ALA A 330 6.79 24.63 -7.94
CA ALA A 330 5.56 25.16 -8.49
C ALA A 330 5.85 26.18 -9.61
N LEU A 331 6.74 27.15 -9.37
CA LEU A 331 7.14 28.12 -10.38
C LEU A 331 7.67 27.43 -11.66
N SER A 332 8.53 26.41 -11.51
CA SER A 332 9.03 25.66 -12.66
C SER A 332 7.92 24.90 -13.40
N ALA A 333 6.97 24.30 -12.67
CA ALA A 333 5.82 23.60 -13.25
C ALA A 333 4.90 24.57 -14.03
N TYR A 334 4.59 25.71 -13.47
CA TYR A 334 3.76 26.75 -14.12
C TYR A 334 4.45 27.29 -15.38
N ARG A 335 5.74 27.59 -15.34
CA ARG A 335 6.52 28.02 -16.50
C ARG A 335 6.50 26.97 -17.60
N GLY A 336 6.61 25.69 -17.25
CA GLY A 336 6.55 24.59 -18.20
C GLY A 336 5.17 24.41 -18.83
N VAL A 337 4.09 24.49 -18.06
CA VAL A 337 2.71 24.36 -18.54
C VAL A 337 2.30 25.55 -19.39
N LEU A 338 2.63 26.79 -18.97
CA LEU A 338 2.33 28.02 -19.68
C LEU A 338 3.28 28.28 -20.87
N LYS A 339 4.37 27.49 -20.99
CA LYS A 339 5.44 27.69 -21.98
C LYS A 339 6.04 29.09 -21.93
N ASN A 340 6.12 29.67 -20.74
CA ASN A 340 6.62 31.01 -20.49
C ASN A 340 7.65 31.00 -19.35
N ASN A 341 8.94 31.03 -19.69
CA ASN A 341 10.04 31.03 -18.73
C ASN A 341 10.15 32.30 -17.89
N GLN A 342 9.48 33.38 -18.26
CA GLN A 342 9.46 34.64 -17.52
C GLN A 342 8.23 34.76 -16.60
N PHE A 343 7.30 33.82 -16.64
CA PHE A 343 6.13 33.83 -15.80
C PHE A 343 6.50 33.73 -14.31
N GLY A 344 5.99 34.65 -13.52
CA GLY A 344 5.99 34.63 -12.06
C GLY A 344 7.34 34.89 -11.38
N GLU A 345 7.27 35.43 -10.21
CA GLU A 345 8.41 35.72 -9.33
C GLU A 345 8.26 35.03 -7.98
N LEU A 346 9.42 34.74 -7.34
CA LEU A 346 9.47 34.14 -6.00
C LEU A 346 9.50 35.24 -4.95
N TRP A 347 8.68 35.09 -3.88
CA TRP A 347 8.78 35.86 -2.68
C TRP A 347 9.03 34.98 -1.46
N VAL A 348 10.28 34.91 -1.05
CA VAL A 348 10.75 34.18 0.11
C VAL A 348 11.73 35.03 0.88
N ALA A 349 11.92 34.81 2.17
CA ALA A 349 12.60 35.64 3.17
C ALA A 349 13.63 36.68 2.65
N GLU A 350 14.54 36.29 1.76
CA GLU A 350 15.64 37.12 1.24
C GLU A 350 15.37 37.72 -0.16
N HIS A 351 14.37 37.21 -0.88
CA HIS A 351 14.02 37.67 -2.23
C HIS A 351 12.71 38.42 -2.26
N LYS A 352 12.77 39.74 -2.48
CA LYS A 352 11.58 40.54 -2.73
C LYS A 352 11.28 40.54 -4.23
N PRO A 353 10.02 40.40 -4.64
CA PRO A 353 9.62 40.47 -6.02
C PRO A 353 9.75 41.88 -6.60
N HIS A 354 10.02 41.98 -7.89
CA HIS A 354 9.95 43.26 -8.62
C HIS A 354 8.52 43.56 -9.03
N SER A 355 7.69 42.57 -9.26
CA SER A 355 6.29 42.68 -9.60
C SER A 355 5.43 41.77 -8.70
N TYR A 356 4.24 42.23 -8.35
CA TYR A 356 3.27 41.45 -7.57
C TYR A 356 2.22 40.77 -8.45
N GLN A 357 2.27 40.86 -9.78
CA GLN A 357 1.23 40.34 -10.68
C GLN A 357 1.11 38.81 -10.65
N HIS A 358 2.22 38.12 -10.78
CA HIS A 358 2.25 36.65 -10.76
C HIS A 358 3.26 36.22 -9.71
N LEU A 359 2.77 35.88 -8.52
CA LEU A 359 3.63 35.69 -7.36
C LEU A 359 3.58 34.28 -6.78
N PHE A 360 4.74 33.76 -6.45
CA PHE A 360 4.92 32.52 -5.69
C PHE A 360 5.52 32.86 -4.33
N ALA A 361 4.69 32.92 -3.30
CA ALA A 361 5.08 33.47 -2.02
C ALA A 361 5.00 32.48 -0.86
N SER A 362 5.96 32.56 0.07
CA SER A 362 5.82 31.87 1.34
C SER A 362 4.79 32.57 2.21
N ILE A 363 3.97 31.79 2.92
CA ILE A 363 2.96 32.32 3.83
C ILE A 363 3.61 33.20 4.91
N GLN A 364 4.83 32.86 5.35
CA GLN A 364 5.58 33.64 6.33
C GLN A 364 5.96 35.03 5.78
N SER A 365 6.48 35.10 4.54
CA SER A 365 6.87 36.36 3.91
C SER A 365 5.66 37.23 3.65
N LEU A 366 4.53 36.66 3.22
CA LEU A 366 3.28 37.35 3.02
C LEU A 366 2.77 37.97 4.34
N ASN A 367 2.67 37.20 5.41
CA ASN A 367 2.13 37.67 6.68
C ASN A 367 2.93 38.79 7.33
N LEU A 368 4.25 38.80 7.18
CA LEU A 368 5.11 39.86 7.70
C LEU A 368 4.83 41.21 7.06
N GLN A 369 4.27 41.26 5.87
CA GLN A 369 4.06 42.49 5.11
C GLN A 369 2.61 42.69 4.68
N LEU A 370 1.70 41.77 4.97
CA LEU A 370 0.31 41.77 4.49
C LEU A 370 -0.41 43.12 4.78
N SER A 371 -0.25 43.64 5.98
CA SER A 371 -0.87 44.92 6.40
C SER A 371 -0.23 46.17 5.77
N SER A 372 0.96 46.07 5.19
CA SER A 372 1.72 47.14 4.56
C SER A 372 1.75 47.08 3.03
N LEU A 373 1.19 45.98 2.44
CA LEU A 373 1.13 45.82 1.00
C LEU A 373 0.15 46.85 0.39
N PRO A 374 0.56 47.60 -0.64
CA PRO A 374 -0.31 48.55 -1.33
C PRO A 374 -1.22 47.84 -2.35
N LEU A 375 -1.78 46.68 -2.01
CA LEU A 375 -2.63 45.87 -2.88
C LEU A 375 -4.07 45.91 -2.37
N THR A 376 -5.01 46.02 -3.31
CA THR A 376 -6.45 45.96 -2.98
C THR A 376 -6.90 44.54 -2.72
N ALA A 377 -8.03 44.36 -2.07
CA ALA A 377 -8.56 43.04 -1.73
C ALA A 377 -8.86 42.18 -2.97
N ASP A 378 -9.19 42.79 -4.08
CA ASP A 378 -9.49 42.16 -5.38
C ASP A 378 -8.29 42.11 -6.32
N PHE A 379 -7.07 42.40 -5.84
CA PHE A 379 -5.87 42.46 -6.69
C PHE A 379 -5.56 41.10 -7.34
N TYR A 380 -5.70 39.98 -6.63
CA TYR A 380 -5.48 38.66 -7.20
C TYR A 380 -6.78 38.01 -7.67
N ASP A 381 -6.86 37.70 -8.95
CA ASP A 381 -7.99 37.00 -9.56
C ASP A 381 -7.98 35.51 -9.22
N TYR A 382 -6.80 34.95 -9.10
CA TYR A 382 -6.62 33.50 -8.88
C TYR A 382 -5.60 33.26 -7.76
N ILE A 383 -6.03 32.62 -6.68
CA ILE A 383 -5.16 32.21 -5.56
C ILE A 383 -5.14 30.69 -5.43
N VAL A 384 -3.92 30.13 -5.34
CA VAL A 384 -3.68 28.73 -5.00
C VAL A 384 -3.03 28.63 -3.64
N ILE A 385 -3.57 27.77 -2.77
CA ILE A 385 -2.98 27.43 -1.49
C ILE A 385 -2.60 25.96 -1.50
N ASP A 386 -1.31 25.68 -1.47
CA ASP A 386 -0.82 24.30 -1.37
C ASP A 386 -0.71 23.87 0.11
N GLU A 387 -0.93 22.56 0.35
CA GLU A 387 -1.03 21.95 1.68
C GLU A 387 -2.03 22.68 2.59
N VAL A 388 -3.22 22.89 2.07
CA VAL A 388 -4.28 23.70 2.68
C VAL A 388 -4.76 23.19 4.05
N HIS A 389 -4.36 21.98 4.46
CA HIS A 389 -4.62 21.50 5.82
C HIS A 389 -4.00 22.39 6.92
N HIS A 390 -3.08 23.29 6.56
CA HIS A 390 -2.55 24.32 7.45
C HIS A 390 -3.43 25.61 7.53
N ILE A 391 -4.53 25.68 6.78
CA ILE A 391 -5.34 26.92 6.59
C ILE A 391 -5.92 27.49 7.89
N ALA A 392 -6.16 26.65 8.90
CA ALA A 392 -6.65 27.12 10.20
C ALA A 392 -5.59 27.81 11.06
N ALA A 393 -4.31 27.75 10.67
CA ALA A 393 -3.29 28.57 11.32
C ALA A 393 -3.62 30.06 11.09
N SER A 394 -3.39 30.88 12.11
CA SER A 394 -3.66 32.35 12.07
C SER A 394 -3.01 33.03 10.86
N SER A 395 -1.89 32.48 10.39
CA SER A 395 -1.17 32.96 9.21
C SER A 395 -1.97 32.89 7.91
N TYR A 396 -2.74 31.81 7.69
CA TYR A 396 -3.55 31.66 6.48
C TYR A 396 -4.90 32.41 6.61
N ARG A 397 -5.44 32.53 7.82
CA ARG A 397 -6.68 33.32 8.05
C ARG A 397 -6.50 34.75 7.64
N GLY A 398 -5.41 35.42 8.03
CA GLY A 398 -5.11 36.78 7.62
C GLY A 398 -5.05 36.96 6.09
N LEU A 399 -4.54 35.98 5.35
CA LEU A 399 -4.52 35.99 3.88
C LEU A 399 -5.95 35.97 3.30
N LEU A 400 -6.81 35.06 3.80
CA LEU A 400 -8.19 34.90 3.32
C LEU A 400 -9.11 36.04 3.69
N GLU A 401 -8.81 36.76 4.78
CA GLU A 401 -9.51 37.97 5.19
C GLU A 401 -9.07 39.21 4.37
N HIS A 402 -7.81 39.23 3.91
CA HIS A 402 -7.26 40.32 3.14
C HIS A 402 -7.65 40.31 1.67
N PHE A 403 -7.58 39.14 1.01
CA PHE A 403 -7.84 38.97 -0.42
C PHE A 403 -9.18 38.29 -0.71
N SER A 404 -9.85 38.78 -1.77
CA SER A 404 -11.14 38.26 -2.26
C SER A 404 -11.00 37.85 -3.74
N PRO A 405 -10.31 36.72 -4.05
CA PRO A 405 -10.06 36.33 -5.42
C PRO A 405 -11.34 35.83 -6.13
N SER A 406 -11.36 35.93 -7.46
CA SER A 406 -12.38 35.31 -8.31
C SER A 406 -12.37 33.79 -8.19
N ILE A 407 -11.18 33.16 -8.07
CA ILE A 407 -11.02 31.75 -7.84
C ILE A 407 -10.02 31.49 -6.69
N LEU A 408 -10.45 30.72 -5.71
CA LEU A 408 -9.60 30.16 -4.66
C LEU A 408 -9.49 28.66 -4.84
N LEU A 409 -8.28 28.15 -5.06
CA LEU A 409 -8.00 26.73 -5.19
C LEU A 409 -7.14 26.24 -4.03
N GLY A 410 -7.68 25.33 -3.22
CA GLY A 410 -6.96 24.64 -2.15
C GLY A 410 -6.49 23.27 -2.63
N LEU A 411 -5.24 22.90 -2.32
CA LEU A 411 -4.66 21.60 -2.62
C LEU A 411 -4.25 20.90 -1.31
N THR A 412 -4.62 19.64 -1.14
CA THR A 412 -4.16 18.81 -0.01
C THR A 412 -4.14 17.33 -0.37
N ALA A 413 -3.34 16.56 0.35
CA ALA A 413 -3.41 15.10 0.31
C ALA A 413 -4.41 14.55 1.34
N THR A 414 -4.68 15.29 2.41
CA THR A 414 -5.51 14.89 3.55
C THR A 414 -6.37 16.07 3.99
N PRO A 415 -7.69 16.02 3.77
CA PRO A 415 -8.60 17.05 4.28
C PRO A 415 -8.90 16.87 5.77
N GLU A 416 -8.65 15.68 6.32
CA GLU A 416 -8.92 15.31 7.70
C GLU A 416 -7.91 15.96 8.65
N ARG A 417 -8.40 16.70 9.65
CA ARG A 417 -7.57 17.40 10.64
C ARG A 417 -7.69 16.75 12.01
N HIS A 418 -6.57 16.72 12.74
CA HIS A 418 -6.54 16.22 14.11
C HIS A 418 -7.24 17.13 15.14
N ASP A 419 -7.37 18.43 14.85
CA ASP A 419 -8.00 19.41 15.75
C ASP A 419 -9.52 19.50 15.60
N GLY A 420 -10.12 18.72 14.71
CA GLY A 420 -11.57 18.65 14.48
C GLY A 420 -12.17 19.85 13.75
N GLN A 421 -11.34 20.81 13.29
CA GLN A 421 -11.82 21.91 12.45
C GLN A 421 -12.05 21.43 11.01
N ASN A 422 -13.17 21.83 10.43
CA ASN A 422 -13.53 21.46 9.07
C ASN A 422 -12.98 22.49 8.07
N ILE A 423 -12.01 22.07 7.23
CA ILE A 423 -11.47 22.94 6.18
C ILE A 423 -12.46 23.23 5.05
N LEU A 424 -13.51 22.42 4.92
CA LEU A 424 -14.53 22.55 3.87
C LEU A 424 -15.31 23.87 4.00
N ASP A 425 -15.39 24.44 5.20
CA ASP A 425 -16.09 25.73 5.43
C ASP A 425 -15.51 26.87 4.58
N ASP A 426 -14.21 26.83 4.29
CA ASP A 426 -13.54 27.80 3.43
C ASP A 426 -13.71 27.49 1.93
N PHE A 427 -14.23 26.29 1.56
CA PHE A 427 -14.33 25.77 0.21
C PHE A 427 -15.76 25.34 -0.16
N CYS A 428 -16.73 26.19 0.12
CA CYS A 428 -18.15 25.97 -0.20
C CYS A 428 -18.75 24.68 0.40
N GLY A 429 -18.16 24.13 1.45
CA GLY A 429 -18.66 22.94 2.16
C GLY A 429 -18.46 21.61 1.42
N VAL A 430 -17.73 21.60 0.29
CA VAL A 430 -17.58 20.38 -0.54
C VAL A 430 -16.15 20.20 -1.04
N ILE A 431 -15.77 18.95 -1.24
CA ILE A 431 -14.56 18.57 -2.00
C ILE A 431 -14.91 18.70 -3.48
N ALA A 432 -14.23 19.57 -4.21
CA ALA A 432 -14.49 19.84 -5.61
C ALA A 432 -14.02 18.68 -6.53
N ALA A 433 -12.89 18.07 -6.17
CA ALA A 433 -12.35 16.90 -6.85
C ALA A 433 -11.50 16.07 -5.89
N GLU A 434 -11.54 14.75 -6.04
CA GLU A 434 -10.85 13.83 -5.14
C GLU A 434 -10.19 12.68 -5.89
N ILE A 435 -8.93 12.37 -5.53
CA ILE A 435 -8.25 11.14 -5.86
C ILE A 435 -7.37 10.71 -4.68
N ARG A 436 -7.84 9.76 -3.91
CA ARG A 436 -7.14 9.26 -2.73
C ARG A 436 -6.10 8.22 -3.09
N LEU A 437 -5.26 7.86 -2.12
CA LEU A 437 -4.17 6.90 -2.30
C LEU A 437 -4.66 5.55 -2.89
N PRO A 438 -5.71 4.90 -2.38
CA PRO A 438 -6.18 3.63 -2.93
C PRO A 438 -6.64 3.74 -4.39
N GLU A 439 -7.36 4.79 -4.73
CA GLU A 439 -7.82 5.03 -6.10
C GLU A 439 -6.67 5.32 -7.06
N ALA A 440 -5.70 6.13 -6.62
CA ALA A 440 -4.52 6.45 -7.42
C ALA A 440 -3.67 5.21 -7.72
N ILE A 441 -3.58 4.26 -6.79
CA ILE A 441 -2.90 2.98 -7.01
C ILE A 441 -3.74 2.10 -7.94
N ASN A 442 -5.05 1.95 -7.70
CA ASN A 442 -5.94 1.15 -8.52
C ASN A 442 -5.97 1.61 -9.97
N GLN A 443 -5.87 2.90 -10.20
CA GLN A 443 -5.78 3.50 -11.53
C GLN A 443 -4.34 3.55 -12.10
N ARG A 444 -3.35 2.95 -11.39
CA ARG A 444 -1.94 2.87 -11.80
C ARG A 444 -1.24 4.22 -11.98
N TYR A 445 -1.64 5.23 -11.25
CA TYR A 445 -0.92 6.52 -11.18
C TYR A 445 0.16 6.52 -10.10
N LEU A 446 0.05 5.60 -9.16
CA LEU A 446 1.05 5.33 -8.14
C LEU A 446 1.43 3.85 -8.14
N CYS A 447 2.67 3.58 -7.74
CA CYS A 447 3.21 2.25 -7.54
C CYS A 447 2.52 1.57 -6.34
N PRO A 448 2.17 0.28 -6.41
CA PRO A 448 1.69 -0.46 -5.25
C PRO A 448 2.77 -0.59 -4.18
N PHE A 449 2.35 -0.92 -2.95
CA PHE A 449 3.25 -1.11 -1.82
C PHE A 449 3.14 -2.49 -1.19
N GLN A 450 4.24 -2.95 -0.59
CA GLN A 450 4.26 -4.04 0.37
C GLN A 450 4.69 -3.48 1.73
N TYR A 451 3.76 -3.44 2.67
CA TYR A 451 3.95 -2.86 3.99
C TYR A 451 4.10 -3.96 5.04
N PHE A 452 5.22 -3.90 5.75
CA PHE A 452 5.58 -4.83 6.82
C PHE A 452 5.61 -4.09 8.14
N ALA A 453 4.69 -4.41 9.06
CA ALA A 453 4.73 -3.91 10.42
C ALA A 453 5.50 -4.91 11.30
N ILE A 454 6.66 -4.48 11.75
CA ILE A 454 7.66 -5.30 12.44
C ILE A 454 7.71 -4.89 13.90
N ASP A 455 7.63 -5.85 14.80
CA ASP A 455 7.83 -5.61 16.24
C ASP A 455 9.29 -5.28 16.53
N ASP A 456 9.53 -4.18 17.24
CA ASP A 456 10.87 -3.75 17.62
C ASP A 456 11.14 -3.86 19.14
N ASP A 457 10.24 -4.48 19.89
CA ASP A 457 10.29 -4.69 21.35
C ASP A 457 10.43 -3.38 22.18
N THR A 458 10.37 -2.21 21.56
CA THR A 458 10.57 -0.93 22.23
C THR A 458 9.31 -0.49 23.00
N ASP A 459 9.43 -0.20 24.29
CA ASP A 459 8.31 0.27 25.11
C ASP A 459 8.16 1.80 25.05
N LEU A 460 7.24 2.27 24.21
CA LEU A 460 6.92 3.68 24.02
C LEU A 460 5.90 4.23 25.04
N ARG A 461 5.27 3.39 25.86
CA ARG A 461 4.23 3.80 26.82
C ARG A 461 4.77 4.71 27.91
N LYS A 462 6.07 4.66 28.20
CA LYS A 462 6.74 5.49 29.19
C LYS A 462 7.18 6.86 28.67
N ILE A 463 7.23 7.03 27.35
CA ILE A 463 7.61 8.29 26.71
C ILE A 463 6.51 9.33 26.93
N LYS A 464 6.89 10.56 27.25
CA LYS A 464 5.93 11.66 27.42
C LYS A 464 5.14 11.90 26.14
N TRP A 465 3.85 12.21 26.34
CA TRP A 465 2.91 12.47 25.26
C TRP A 465 2.31 13.85 25.44
N HIS A 466 2.54 14.77 24.48
CA HIS A 466 2.05 16.13 24.48
C HIS A 466 1.41 16.48 23.14
N GLN A 467 0.21 17.05 23.19
CA GLN A 467 -0.51 17.52 21.98
C GLN A 467 -0.57 16.51 20.84
N GLY A 468 -0.79 15.23 21.15
CA GLY A 468 -0.91 14.17 20.15
C GLY A 468 0.43 13.64 19.61
N ARG A 469 1.56 13.90 20.29
CA ARG A 469 2.91 13.49 19.85
C ARG A 469 3.76 13.01 21.03
N TYR A 470 4.68 12.09 20.71
CA TYR A 470 5.76 11.70 21.61
C TYR A 470 6.80 12.81 21.79
N ASP A 471 7.41 12.89 22.95
CA ASP A 471 8.56 13.79 23.18
C ASP A 471 9.75 13.34 22.33
N ILE A 472 10.24 14.23 21.46
CA ILE A 472 11.30 13.93 20.48
C ILE A 472 12.64 13.64 21.17
N ALA A 473 12.95 14.33 22.26
CA ALA A 473 14.22 14.14 22.95
C ALA A 473 14.25 12.78 23.67
N GLU A 474 13.16 12.40 24.32
CA GLU A 474 13.03 11.09 24.97
C GLU A 474 13.07 9.95 23.95
N LEU A 475 12.36 10.08 22.79
CA LEU A 475 12.43 9.11 21.71
C LEU A 475 13.84 9.01 21.12
N SER A 476 14.49 10.13 20.87
CA SER A 476 15.84 10.15 20.34
C SER A 476 16.83 9.40 21.26
N ASN A 477 16.75 9.65 22.56
CA ASN A 477 17.57 8.95 23.55
C ASN A 477 17.27 7.45 23.61
N LEU A 478 15.99 7.05 23.49
CA LEU A 478 15.58 5.65 23.51
C LEU A 478 16.09 4.87 22.29
N TYR A 479 16.11 5.49 21.11
CA TYR A 479 16.50 4.84 19.87
C TYR A 479 17.99 4.93 19.56
N THR A 480 18.67 5.97 20.05
CA THR A 480 20.12 6.10 19.92
C THR A 480 20.78 5.17 20.95
N HIS A 481 21.78 4.42 20.51
CA HIS A 481 22.50 3.40 21.30
C HIS A 481 21.73 2.11 21.59
N ASN A 482 20.63 1.83 20.91
CA ASN A 482 19.89 0.56 21.00
C ASN A 482 20.39 -0.43 19.94
N GLU A 483 21.42 -1.21 20.26
CA GLU A 483 22.04 -2.18 19.34
C GLU A 483 21.09 -3.32 18.94
N GLN A 484 20.23 -3.77 19.86
CA GLN A 484 19.25 -4.84 19.56
C GLN A 484 18.27 -4.39 18.49
N ARG A 485 17.79 -3.15 18.62
CA ARG A 485 16.90 -2.55 17.61
C ARG A 485 17.60 -2.40 16.25
N VAL A 486 18.86 -1.95 16.24
CA VAL A 486 19.65 -1.86 15.02
C VAL A 486 19.79 -3.22 14.32
N MET A 487 20.14 -4.27 15.07
CA MET A 487 20.23 -5.62 14.52
C MET A 487 18.89 -6.09 13.96
N ARG A 488 17.78 -5.82 14.65
CA ARG A 488 16.44 -6.15 14.17
C ARG A 488 16.12 -5.43 12.86
N ILE A 489 16.42 -4.13 12.76
CA ILE A 489 16.22 -3.32 11.55
C ILE A 489 17.01 -3.90 10.38
N ILE A 490 18.29 -4.17 10.56
CA ILE A 490 19.16 -4.69 9.48
C ILE A 490 18.73 -6.10 9.05
N SER A 491 18.43 -6.99 10.01
CA SER A 491 17.95 -8.33 9.70
C SER A 491 16.64 -8.28 8.92
N SER A 492 15.65 -7.52 9.42
CA SER A 492 14.35 -7.40 8.75
C SER A 492 14.46 -6.78 7.35
N LEU A 493 15.35 -5.80 7.17
CA LEU A 493 15.63 -5.23 5.87
C LEU A 493 16.22 -6.27 4.92
N ASN A 494 17.24 -7.02 5.37
CA ASN A 494 17.88 -8.06 4.57
C ASN A 494 16.90 -9.19 4.21
N ASP A 495 16.02 -9.57 5.13
CA ASP A 495 15.01 -10.62 4.90
C ASP A 495 13.94 -10.17 3.88
N THR A 496 13.61 -8.88 3.88
CA THR A 496 12.48 -8.36 3.09
C THR A 496 12.89 -7.95 1.68
N VAL A 497 14.01 -7.23 1.50
CA VAL A 497 14.42 -6.75 0.17
C VAL A 497 15.12 -7.84 -0.64
N THR A 498 15.12 -7.69 -1.96
CA THR A 498 15.77 -8.65 -2.86
C THR A 498 17.29 -8.63 -2.71
N ASP A 499 17.88 -7.44 -2.71
CA ASP A 499 19.32 -7.23 -2.55
C ASP A 499 19.55 -5.90 -1.82
N ILE A 500 20.13 -5.97 -0.63
CA ILE A 500 20.34 -4.82 0.24
C ILE A 500 21.34 -3.81 -0.36
N HIS A 501 22.17 -4.23 -1.32
CA HIS A 501 23.13 -3.38 -2.02
C HIS A 501 22.60 -2.80 -3.34
N GLN A 502 21.32 -3.04 -3.66
CA GLN A 502 20.66 -2.47 -4.84
C GLN A 502 19.45 -1.62 -4.50
N ILE A 503 19.06 -1.55 -3.22
CA ILE A 503 17.93 -0.72 -2.78
C ILE A 503 18.23 0.78 -2.91
N LYS A 504 17.17 1.56 -3.07
CA LYS A 504 17.19 3.02 -2.95
C LYS A 504 16.21 3.40 -1.84
N ALA A 505 16.74 3.47 -0.60
CA ALA A 505 15.92 3.58 0.59
C ALA A 505 15.95 4.97 1.22
N LEU A 506 14.78 5.39 1.75
CA LEU A 506 14.67 6.50 2.69
C LEU A 506 14.37 5.95 4.09
N ALA A 507 15.18 6.33 5.08
CA ALA A 507 15.00 5.97 6.48
C ALA A 507 14.56 7.21 7.30
N PHE A 508 13.31 7.22 7.76
CA PHE A 508 12.74 8.34 8.53
C PHE A 508 13.13 8.23 10.00
N CYS A 509 13.96 9.13 10.47
CA CYS A 509 14.52 9.16 11.83
C CYS A 509 13.84 10.22 12.70
N VAL A 510 13.94 10.05 14.04
CA VAL A 510 13.36 10.96 15.04
C VAL A 510 14.08 12.30 15.09
N SER A 511 15.43 12.27 15.06
CA SER A 511 16.32 13.41 15.26
C SER A 511 17.56 13.27 14.40
N LYS A 512 18.35 14.35 14.30
CA LYS A 512 19.64 14.34 13.62
C LYS A 512 20.58 13.30 14.23
N GLN A 513 20.67 13.26 15.56
CA GLN A 513 21.47 12.31 16.29
C GLN A 513 21.09 10.86 15.96
N HIS A 514 19.79 10.58 15.90
CA HIS A 514 19.30 9.26 15.51
C HIS A 514 19.62 8.94 14.05
N ALA A 515 19.53 9.91 13.13
CA ALA A 515 19.87 9.71 11.73
C ALA A 515 21.37 9.42 11.53
N GLU A 516 22.24 10.16 12.20
CA GLU A 516 23.71 9.96 12.18
C GLU A 516 24.09 8.59 12.78
N TYR A 517 23.45 8.23 13.89
CA TYR A 517 23.63 6.93 14.53
C TYR A 517 23.24 5.80 13.58
N MET A 518 22.04 5.84 12.97
CA MET A 518 21.57 4.80 12.06
C MET A 518 22.42 4.71 10.80
N ALA A 519 22.81 5.83 10.18
CA ALA A 519 23.70 5.83 9.01
C ALA A 519 25.05 5.19 9.33
N SER A 520 25.63 5.51 10.49
CA SER A 520 26.86 4.86 10.97
C SER A 520 26.69 3.34 11.12
N LYS A 521 25.57 2.88 11.70
CA LYS A 521 25.29 1.45 11.90
C LYS A 521 25.06 0.70 10.59
N PHE A 522 24.33 1.29 9.63
CA PHE A 522 24.20 0.72 8.30
C PHE A 522 25.55 0.59 7.61
N THR A 523 26.39 1.63 7.68
CA THR A 523 27.73 1.62 7.08
C THR A 523 28.63 0.55 7.72
N LEU A 524 28.60 0.40 9.04
CA LEU A 524 29.32 -0.66 9.76
C LEU A 524 28.84 -2.07 9.36
N ALA A 525 27.58 -2.22 9.00
CA ALA A 525 27.02 -3.46 8.49
C ALA A 525 27.28 -3.68 6.97
N GLY A 526 28.11 -2.84 6.33
CA GLY A 526 28.44 -2.94 4.92
C GLY A 526 27.41 -2.34 3.95
N ILE A 527 26.39 -1.63 4.47
CA ILE A 527 25.35 -0.98 3.67
C ILE A 527 25.69 0.50 3.57
N SER A 528 25.96 0.99 2.36
CA SER A 528 26.32 2.40 2.18
C SER A 528 25.16 3.31 2.54
N ALA A 529 25.34 4.17 3.53
CA ALA A 529 24.32 5.07 4.05
C ALA A 529 24.85 6.49 4.25
N ASP A 530 23.98 7.48 4.10
CA ASP A 530 24.29 8.90 4.31
C ASP A 530 23.13 9.59 5.05
N VAL A 531 23.36 10.82 5.53
CA VAL A 531 22.40 11.59 6.32
C VAL A 531 22.02 12.87 5.61
N LEU A 532 20.74 13.17 5.54
CA LEU A 532 20.23 14.45 5.07
C LEU A 532 19.28 15.09 6.08
N THR A 533 19.72 16.23 6.62
CA THR A 533 19.00 17.03 7.61
C THR A 533 18.89 18.50 7.16
N SER A 534 18.34 19.36 8.00
CA SER A 534 18.27 20.81 7.73
C SER A 534 19.65 21.44 7.58
N ASP A 535 20.66 20.94 8.31
CA ASP A 535 21.99 21.56 8.37
C ASP A 535 22.79 21.38 7.08
N ASN A 536 22.60 20.26 6.39
CA ASN A 536 23.25 19.96 5.11
C ASN A 536 22.27 20.00 3.92
N SER A 537 21.22 20.79 4.03
CA SER A 537 20.21 20.94 2.98
C SER A 537 20.76 21.46 1.64
N HIS A 538 21.91 22.16 1.65
CA HIS A 538 22.64 22.60 0.46
C HIS A 538 23.23 21.43 -0.34
N GLU A 539 23.50 20.28 0.28
CA GLU A 539 24.02 19.06 -0.37
C GLU A 539 22.90 18.16 -0.92
N ARG A 540 21.64 18.58 -0.78
CA ARG A 540 20.46 17.76 -1.12
C ARG A 540 20.53 17.18 -2.52
N GLN A 541 20.90 17.97 -3.52
CA GLN A 541 20.96 17.52 -4.90
C GLN A 541 22.08 16.48 -5.12
N GLN A 542 23.23 16.68 -4.48
CA GLN A 542 24.35 15.74 -4.54
C GLN A 542 23.98 14.41 -3.86
N LYS A 543 23.39 14.44 -2.66
CA LYS A 543 22.97 13.24 -1.92
C LYS A 543 21.86 12.48 -2.65
N ARG A 544 20.93 13.22 -3.28
CA ARG A 544 19.94 12.62 -4.18
C ARG A 544 20.62 11.87 -5.34
N GLN A 545 21.57 12.49 -6.02
CA GLN A 545 22.31 11.84 -7.12
C GLN A 545 23.05 10.60 -6.64
N SER A 546 23.69 10.65 -5.46
CA SER A 546 24.36 9.50 -4.86
C SER A 546 23.41 8.33 -4.58
N LEU A 547 22.18 8.60 -4.13
CA LEU A 547 21.15 7.58 -3.93
C LEU A 547 20.67 7.00 -5.28
N VAL A 548 20.39 7.87 -6.26
CA VAL A 548 19.91 7.44 -7.58
C VAL A 548 20.95 6.61 -8.33
N SER A 549 22.24 7.01 -8.25
CA SER A 549 23.35 6.30 -8.89
C SER A 549 23.78 5.01 -8.17
N GLY A 550 23.25 4.74 -6.96
CA GLY A 550 23.59 3.55 -6.18
C GLY A 550 24.92 3.64 -5.43
N HIS A 551 25.54 4.82 -5.31
CA HIS A 551 26.69 5.03 -4.43
C HIS A 551 26.29 5.01 -2.96
N VAL A 552 25.08 5.43 -2.67
CA VAL A 552 24.42 5.36 -1.36
C VAL A 552 23.15 4.52 -1.54
N HIS A 553 22.91 3.58 -0.64
CA HIS A 553 21.72 2.71 -0.67
C HIS A 553 20.62 3.18 0.28
N ILE A 554 21.02 3.79 1.42
CA ILE A 554 20.07 4.29 2.43
C ILE A 554 20.37 5.75 2.73
N LEU A 555 19.37 6.61 2.60
CA LEU A 555 19.46 8.01 3.02
C LEU A 555 18.63 8.19 4.29
N CYS A 556 19.30 8.41 5.43
CA CYS A 556 18.70 8.70 6.71
C CYS A 556 18.24 10.15 6.76
N VAL A 557 16.94 10.40 7.01
CA VAL A 557 16.32 11.72 6.88
C VAL A 557 15.54 12.10 8.12
N VAL A 558 15.50 13.41 8.41
CA VAL A 558 14.69 13.99 9.49
C VAL A 558 13.88 15.13 8.91
N ASP A 559 12.57 15.11 9.08
CA ASP A 559 11.56 16.12 8.73
C ASP A 559 11.69 16.84 7.37
N ILE A 560 12.91 16.97 6.84
CA ILE A 560 13.21 17.69 5.59
C ILE A 560 12.60 17.02 4.35
N PHE A 561 12.35 15.70 4.43
CA PHE A 561 11.76 14.91 3.35
C PHE A 561 10.24 14.71 3.48
N ASN A 562 9.59 15.27 4.51
CA ASN A 562 8.13 15.21 4.59
C ASN A 562 7.51 15.98 3.42
N GLU A 563 8.22 17.00 2.89
CA GLU A 563 7.72 17.84 1.77
C GLU A 563 8.86 18.33 0.86
N GLY A 564 8.57 18.48 -0.43
CA GLY A 564 9.44 19.18 -1.39
C GLY A 564 10.61 18.41 -2.01
N VAL A 565 10.80 17.12 -1.75
CA VAL A 565 11.85 16.33 -2.43
C VAL A 565 11.22 15.23 -3.29
N ASP A 566 11.66 15.17 -4.53
CA ASP A 566 11.21 14.22 -5.54
C ASP A 566 12.33 13.26 -5.93
N ILE A 567 12.21 11.99 -5.52
CA ILE A 567 13.10 10.89 -5.92
C ILE A 567 12.21 9.72 -6.33
N PRO A 568 11.75 9.66 -7.59
CA PRO A 568 10.87 8.58 -8.06
C PRO A 568 11.48 7.19 -7.93
N GLU A 569 12.81 7.11 -7.98
CA GLU A 569 13.60 5.89 -7.93
C GLU A 569 13.63 5.21 -6.55
N VAL A 570 13.12 5.87 -5.49
CA VAL A 570 13.01 5.25 -4.16
C VAL A 570 12.07 4.07 -4.20
N ASP A 571 12.57 2.90 -3.83
CA ASP A 571 11.87 1.61 -3.84
C ASP A 571 11.61 1.06 -2.42
N THR A 572 12.31 1.61 -1.41
CA THR A 572 12.25 1.12 -0.03
C THR A 572 12.09 2.29 0.94
N LEU A 573 11.16 2.15 1.89
CA LEU A 573 10.93 3.11 2.97
C LEU A 573 11.09 2.42 4.33
N LEU A 574 11.89 3.03 5.20
CA LEU A 574 12.10 2.57 6.58
C LEU A 574 11.51 3.61 7.54
N PHE A 575 10.42 3.25 8.22
CA PHE A 575 9.86 4.07 9.30
C PHE A 575 10.54 3.69 10.62
N LEU A 576 11.61 4.41 10.95
CA LEU A 576 12.42 4.19 12.17
C LEU A 576 11.92 5.01 13.36
N ARG A 577 10.77 5.64 13.21
CA ARG A 577 10.10 6.41 14.26
C ARG A 577 8.59 6.21 14.19
N PRO A 578 7.86 6.31 15.29
CA PRO A 578 6.41 6.40 15.24
C PRO A 578 6.00 7.66 14.46
N THR A 579 5.00 7.54 13.59
CA THR A 579 4.46 8.67 12.84
C THR A 579 3.02 8.89 13.28
N GLU A 580 2.82 9.86 14.17
CA GLU A 580 1.53 10.15 14.82
C GLU A 580 0.55 10.85 13.90
N SER A 581 1.06 11.61 12.92
CA SER A 581 0.24 12.35 11.96
C SER A 581 -0.03 11.52 10.71
N LEU A 582 -1.31 11.27 10.41
CA LEU A 582 -1.74 10.65 9.17
C LEU A 582 -1.20 11.38 7.93
N THR A 583 -1.24 12.72 7.96
CA THR A 583 -0.73 13.55 6.86
C THR A 583 0.76 13.31 6.62
N ILE A 584 1.57 13.33 7.69
CA ILE A 584 3.02 13.07 7.59
C ILE A 584 3.26 11.63 7.08
N PHE A 585 2.52 10.65 7.59
CA PHE A 585 2.63 9.27 7.14
C PHE A 585 2.35 9.14 5.63
N LEU A 586 1.26 9.71 5.14
CA LEU A 586 0.90 9.65 3.72
C LEU A 586 1.86 10.46 2.83
N GLN A 587 2.42 11.55 3.32
CA GLN A 587 3.46 12.30 2.62
C GLN A 587 4.76 11.50 2.51
N GLN A 588 5.19 10.84 3.59
CA GLN A 588 6.37 9.97 3.62
C GLN A 588 6.18 8.74 2.73
N LEU A 589 5.05 8.05 2.85
CA LEU A 589 4.70 6.90 2.03
C LEU A 589 4.68 7.27 0.54
N GLY A 590 4.04 8.39 0.20
CA GLY A 590 3.96 8.88 -1.18
C GLY A 590 5.30 9.15 -1.86
N ARG A 591 6.41 9.26 -1.10
CA ARG A 591 7.76 9.37 -1.67
C ARG A 591 8.21 8.10 -2.37
N GLY A 592 7.83 6.93 -1.84
CA GLY A 592 8.16 5.64 -2.42
C GLY A 592 7.14 5.16 -3.45
N LEU A 593 6.00 5.83 -3.62
CA LEU A 593 4.92 5.33 -4.49
C LEU A 593 4.94 5.90 -5.91
N ARG A 594 5.96 6.67 -6.29
CA ARG A 594 6.07 7.16 -7.67
C ARG A 594 6.45 6.04 -8.62
N LEU A 595 5.89 6.09 -9.82
CA LEU A 595 6.17 5.12 -10.86
C LEU A 595 7.57 5.34 -11.46
N THR A 596 8.29 4.25 -11.67
CA THR A 596 9.48 4.16 -12.53
C THR A 596 9.45 2.82 -13.23
N ASP A 597 10.07 2.72 -14.41
CA ASP A 597 10.00 1.52 -15.26
C ASP A 597 10.53 0.24 -14.56
N ASP A 598 11.52 0.39 -13.69
CA ASP A 598 12.18 -0.73 -13.01
C ASP A 598 11.53 -1.11 -11.66
N LYS A 599 10.55 -0.33 -11.17
CA LYS A 599 9.96 -0.52 -9.84
C LYS A 599 8.59 -1.20 -9.91
N GLN A 600 8.50 -2.44 -9.45
CA GLN A 600 7.25 -3.19 -9.40
C GLN A 600 6.36 -2.80 -8.20
N CYS A 601 6.97 -2.54 -7.05
CA CYS A 601 6.30 -2.11 -5.82
C CYS A 601 7.26 -1.34 -4.92
N CYS A 602 6.71 -0.55 -4.00
CA CYS A 602 7.48 0.05 -2.91
C CYS A 602 7.47 -0.87 -1.69
N THR A 603 8.63 -1.20 -1.16
CA THR A 603 8.78 -1.94 0.09
C THR A 603 8.76 -0.97 1.26
N VAL A 604 7.89 -1.21 2.23
CA VAL A 604 7.74 -0.36 3.43
C VAL A 604 7.96 -1.21 4.66
N LEU A 605 8.98 -0.90 5.45
CA LEU A 605 9.21 -1.49 6.76
C LEU A 605 8.89 -0.46 7.84
N ASP A 606 7.92 -0.77 8.67
CA ASP A 606 7.50 0.08 9.78
C ASP A 606 7.79 -0.63 11.11
N PHE A 607 8.72 -0.08 11.89
CA PHE A 607 9.16 -0.65 13.15
C PHE A 607 8.27 -0.14 14.28
N VAL A 608 7.35 -0.99 14.70
CA VAL A 608 6.26 -0.67 15.61
C VAL A 608 6.59 -1.13 17.00
N GLY A 609 6.93 -0.19 17.91
CA GLY A 609 7.11 -0.48 19.33
C GLY A 609 5.77 -0.53 20.09
N ASN A 610 5.83 -0.92 21.36
CA ASN A 610 4.69 -0.96 22.26
C ASN A 610 4.14 0.45 22.53
N SER A 611 3.19 0.85 21.68
CA SER A 611 2.64 2.21 21.64
C SER A 611 1.69 2.49 22.82
N ARG A 612 1.48 3.78 23.08
CA ARG A 612 0.44 4.27 24.01
C ARG A 612 -0.95 4.05 23.42
N ASP A 613 -1.97 3.99 24.29
CA ASP A 613 -3.38 3.82 23.86
C ASP A 613 -3.90 5.05 23.07
N GLU A 614 -3.26 6.21 23.20
CA GLU A 614 -3.59 7.43 22.44
C GLU A 614 -3.08 7.41 20.98
N TYR A 615 -2.18 6.51 20.62
CA TYR A 615 -1.69 6.36 19.25
C TYR A 615 -2.74 5.66 18.40
N ASP A 616 -3.18 6.31 17.31
CA ASP A 616 -4.30 5.82 16.48
C ASP A 616 -3.82 5.05 15.23
N PHE A 617 -3.75 3.74 15.34
CA PHE A 617 -3.46 2.87 14.19
C PHE A 617 -4.63 2.77 13.20
N SER A 618 -5.87 2.99 13.64
CA SER A 618 -7.05 2.76 12.80
C SER A 618 -7.10 3.70 11.60
N GLN A 619 -6.76 4.97 11.79
CA GLN A 619 -6.73 5.96 10.72
C GLN A 619 -5.64 5.64 9.68
N LYS A 620 -4.48 5.17 10.13
CA LYS A 620 -3.35 4.80 9.27
C LYS A 620 -3.74 3.66 8.32
N PHE A 621 -4.27 2.56 8.87
CA PHE A 621 -4.69 1.43 8.04
C PHE A 621 -5.91 1.76 7.19
N ARG A 622 -6.86 2.54 7.70
CA ARG A 622 -8.01 2.99 6.91
C ARG A 622 -7.59 3.80 5.69
N ALA A 623 -6.58 4.66 5.80
CA ALA A 623 -6.07 5.43 4.67
C ALA A 623 -5.37 4.55 3.61
N LEU A 624 -4.81 3.40 4.01
CA LEU A 624 -4.20 2.44 3.10
C LEU A 624 -5.24 1.56 2.38
N VAL A 625 -6.28 1.16 3.09
CA VAL A 625 -7.38 0.31 2.56
C VAL A 625 -8.36 1.12 1.71
N GLY A 626 -8.71 2.33 2.15
CA GLY A 626 -9.71 3.17 1.50
C GLY A 626 -11.15 2.89 1.95
N LYS A 627 -12.12 3.23 1.08
CA LYS A 627 -13.56 3.04 1.35
C LYS A 627 -13.95 1.56 1.26
N THR A 628 -14.49 1.01 2.35
CA THR A 628 -15.04 -0.34 2.40
C THR A 628 -16.32 -0.38 3.23
N ASN A 629 -17.00 -1.53 3.23
CA ASN A 629 -18.15 -1.79 4.09
C ASN A 629 -17.78 -2.52 5.39
N GLN A 630 -16.47 -2.77 5.62
CA GLN A 630 -15.95 -3.49 6.79
C GLN A 630 -15.25 -2.55 7.77
N SER A 631 -15.27 -2.91 9.06
CA SER A 631 -14.47 -2.21 10.05
C SER A 631 -12.98 -2.46 9.82
N ILE A 632 -12.12 -1.56 10.31
CA ILE A 632 -10.67 -1.77 10.20
C ILE A 632 -10.19 -2.96 11.02
N LYS A 633 -10.91 -3.31 12.08
CA LYS A 633 -10.65 -4.52 12.88
C LYS A 633 -10.91 -5.78 12.05
N ASP A 634 -12.00 -5.81 11.27
CA ASP A 634 -12.31 -6.92 10.38
C ASP A 634 -11.30 -7.01 9.24
N GLU A 635 -10.87 -5.86 8.68
CA GLU A 635 -9.81 -5.81 7.68
C GLU A 635 -8.52 -6.46 8.19
N ILE A 636 -8.05 -6.07 9.39
CA ILE A 636 -6.84 -6.63 10.01
C ILE A 636 -7.01 -8.13 10.30
N THR A 637 -8.15 -8.52 10.85
CA THR A 637 -8.41 -9.92 11.22
C THR A 637 -8.49 -10.85 10.01
N ASN A 638 -8.93 -10.32 8.84
CA ASN A 638 -9.06 -11.08 7.59
C ASN A 638 -7.91 -10.81 6.60
N ASP A 639 -6.73 -10.38 7.06
CA ASP A 639 -5.55 -10.10 6.24
C ASP A 639 -5.79 -9.06 5.12
N PHE A 640 -6.57 -8.02 5.42
CA PHE A 640 -6.83 -6.88 4.54
C PHE A 640 -7.36 -7.26 3.14
N PRO A 641 -8.53 -7.87 3.03
CA PRO A 641 -9.07 -8.36 1.75
C PRO A 641 -9.40 -7.26 0.73
N HIS A 642 -9.48 -5.99 1.14
CA HIS A 642 -9.89 -4.87 0.28
C HIS A 642 -8.77 -3.87 -0.02
N LEU A 643 -7.51 -4.28 0.07
CA LEU A 643 -6.39 -3.42 -0.31
C LEU A 643 -6.45 -3.04 -1.80
N PRO A 644 -5.86 -1.89 -2.17
CA PRO A 644 -5.67 -1.54 -3.58
C PRO A 644 -4.87 -2.60 -4.33
N LEU A 645 -5.08 -2.66 -5.64
CA LEU A 645 -4.40 -3.61 -6.52
C LEU A 645 -2.88 -3.60 -6.31
N GLY A 646 -2.33 -4.78 -6.08
CA GLY A 646 -0.90 -4.95 -5.87
C GLY A 646 -0.39 -4.53 -4.51
N CYS A 647 -1.23 -3.99 -3.65
CA CYS A 647 -0.83 -3.66 -2.29
C CYS A 647 -0.96 -4.86 -1.36
N ARG A 648 -0.08 -4.88 -0.36
CA ARG A 648 -0.09 -5.87 0.69
C ARG A 648 0.31 -5.26 2.01
N ILE A 649 -0.32 -5.72 3.09
CA ILE A 649 0.05 -5.42 4.47
C ILE A 649 0.31 -6.75 5.18
N GLU A 650 1.49 -6.88 5.75
CA GLU A 650 1.86 -7.99 6.64
C GLU A 650 2.15 -7.46 8.03
N LEU A 651 1.48 -8.01 9.01
CA LEU A 651 1.70 -7.70 10.41
C LEU A 651 2.34 -8.91 11.09
N GLU A 652 3.44 -8.72 11.79
CA GLU A 652 3.95 -9.78 12.67
C GLU A 652 2.88 -10.08 13.73
N GLU A 653 2.74 -11.33 14.15
CA GLU A 653 1.67 -11.81 15.05
C GLU A 653 1.55 -10.98 16.34
N GLN A 654 2.69 -10.66 16.98
CA GLN A 654 2.73 -9.82 18.18
C GLN A 654 2.27 -8.39 17.89
N THR A 655 2.72 -7.82 16.78
CA THR A 655 2.32 -6.50 16.30
C THR A 655 0.83 -6.46 15.97
N GLN A 656 0.28 -7.48 15.30
CA GLN A 656 -1.14 -7.57 15.00
C GLN A 656 -1.98 -7.59 16.28
N ALA A 657 -1.61 -8.43 17.24
CA ALA A 657 -2.30 -8.51 18.55
C ALA A 657 -2.25 -7.17 19.30
N MET A 658 -1.10 -6.48 19.26
CA MET A 658 -0.93 -5.17 19.89
C MET A 658 -1.79 -4.10 19.21
N ILE A 659 -1.78 -4.04 17.89
CA ILE A 659 -2.59 -3.08 17.09
C ILE A 659 -4.08 -3.31 17.35
N LEU A 660 -4.57 -4.56 17.28
CA LEU A 660 -5.97 -4.90 17.57
C LEU A 660 -6.39 -4.51 18.98
N ARG A 661 -5.50 -4.70 19.97
CA ARG A 661 -5.71 -4.28 21.36
C ARG A 661 -5.79 -2.75 21.45
N ASN A 662 -4.88 -2.03 20.83
CA ASN A 662 -4.87 -0.57 20.79
C ASN A 662 -6.16 -0.03 20.15
N ILE A 663 -6.58 -0.53 18.99
CA ILE A 663 -7.83 -0.15 18.34
C ILE A 663 -9.04 -0.39 19.27
N SER A 664 -9.07 -1.53 19.96
CA SER A 664 -10.18 -1.88 20.87
C SER A 664 -10.23 -1.04 22.14
N ARG A 665 -9.08 -0.52 22.61
CA ARG A 665 -8.97 0.29 23.83
C ARG A 665 -9.03 1.79 23.61
N ALA A 666 -9.04 2.21 22.36
CA ALA A 666 -9.03 3.61 22.00
C ALA A 666 -10.16 4.38 22.71
N THR A 667 -9.80 5.34 23.54
CA THR A 667 -10.73 6.11 24.36
C THR A 667 -11.64 6.97 23.48
N MET A 668 -12.96 6.82 23.64
CA MET A 668 -13.97 7.62 22.95
C MET A 668 -14.26 8.91 23.71
N ASN A 669 -14.02 10.04 23.07
CA ASN A 669 -14.44 11.35 23.54
C ASN A 669 -15.29 12.08 22.46
N ALA A 670 -15.93 13.19 22.83
CA ALA A 670 -16.83 13.91 21.94
C ALA A 670 -16.15 14.36 20.62
N SER A 671 -14.93 14.83 20.70
CA SER A 671 -14.17 15.27 19.50
C SER A 671 -13.89 14.08 18.57
N ARG A 672 -13.43 12.97 19.11
CA ARG A 672 -13.16 11.76 18.33
C ARG A 672 -14.44 11.16 17.72
N LEU A 673 -15.54 11.15 18.47
CA LEU A 673 -16.81 10.67 17.97
C LEU A 673 -17.33 11.52 16.80
N ARG A 674 -17.28 12.85 16.91
CA ARG A 674 -17.62 13.77 15.81
C ARG A 674 -16.71 13.56 14.59
N GLN A 675 -15.42 13.39 14.80
CA GLN A 675 -14.48 13.08 13.72
C GLN A 675 -14.82 11.77 13.01
N LEU A 676 -15.17 10.71 13.73
CA LEU A 676 -15.58 9.44 13.14
C LEU A 676 -16.89 9.57 12.34
N ILE A 677 -17.85 10.37 12.82
CA ILE A 677 -19.10 10.65 12.12
C ILE A 677 -18.82 11.45 10.83
N ASN A 678 -18.08 12.55 10.92
CA ASN A 678 -17.76 13.39 9.78
C ASN A 678 -16.97 12.65 8.69
N ASN A 679 -16.12 11.71 9.09
CA ASN A 679 -15.31 10.92 8.15
C ASN A 679 -16.02 9.65 7.66
N PHE A 680 -17.19 9.30 8.19
CA PHE A 680 -17.84 8.03 7.87
C PHE A 680 -18.14 7.87 6.37
N GLU A 681 -18.71 8.88 5.73
CA GLU A 681 -19.03 8.86 4.30
C GLU A 681 -17.80 8.82 3.39
N HIS A 682 -16.66 9.34 3.89
CA HIS A 682 -15.38 9.31 3.18
C HIS A 682 -14.64 7.98 3.35
N GLN A 683 -14.96 7.21 4.38
CA GLN A 683 -14.26 5.98 4.76
C GLN A 683 -15.10 4.71 4.56
N SER A 684 -16.40 4.84 4.40
CA SER A 684 -17.35 3.73 4.25
C SER A 684 -18.19 3.84 2.97
N THR A 685 -18.54 2.70 2.40
CA THR A 685 -19.53 2.59 1.32
C THR A 685 -20.96 2.50 1.85
N LEU A 686 -21.13 2.41 3.18
CA LEU A 686 -22.44 2.29 3.83
C LEU A 686 -23.08 3.68 4.04
N THR A 687 -24.39 3.76 3.96
CA THR A 687 -25.13 4.97 4.33
C THR A 687 -24.98 5.25 5.83
N LEU A 688 -24.79 6.52 6.21
CA LEU A 688 -24.68 6.93 7.60
C LEU A 688 -26.00 6.71 8.35
N THR A 689 -26.08 5.62 9.08
CA THR A 689 -27.12 5.30 10.06
C THR A 689 -26.44 4.88 11.34
N LEU A 690 -27.13 5.01 12.49
CA LEU A 690 -26.55 4.59 13.76
C LEU A 690 -26.08 3.11 13.74
N SER A 691 -26.88 2.23 13.14
CA SER A 691 -26.55 0.81 13.01
C SER A 691 -25.30 0.57 12.16
N ASN A 692 -25.22 1.20 11.00
CA ASN A 692 -24.07 1.08 10.10
C ASN A 692 -22.83 1.71 10.73
N PHE A 693 -23.00 2.85 11.42
CA PHE A 693 -21.89 3.54 12.11
C PHE A 693 -21.27 2.66 13.22
N LEU A 694 -22.11 2.05 14.08
CA LEU A 694 -21.64 1.15 15.13
C LEU A 694 -21.02 -0.13 14.57
N ARG A 695 -21.58 -0.68 13.51
CA ARG A 695 -20.99 -1.84 12.83
C ARG A 695 -19.62 -1.55 12.25
N PHE A 696 -19.47 -0.38 11.64
CA PHE A 696 -18.21 0.06 11.02
C PHE A 696 -17.15 0.45 12.05
N ASN A 697 -17.56 0.95 13.22
CA ASN A 697 -16.71 1.37 14.32
C ASN A 697 -16.97 0.50 15.58
N PRO A 698 -16.50 -0.76 15.61
CA PRO A 698 -16.84 -1.71 16.70
C PRO A 698 -16.24 -1.36 18.07
N ASN A 699 -15.41 -0.33 18.13
CA ASN A 699 -14.86 0.26 19.34
C ASN A 699 -15.75 1.37 19.94
N VAL A 700 -16.83 1.76 19.24
CA VAL A 700 -17.83 2.72 19.73
C VAL A 700 -19.03 1.96 20.26
N ASN A 701 -19.40 2.21 21.52
CA ASN A 701 -20.61 1.65 22.11
C ASN A 701 -21.74 2.70 22.13
N LEU A 702 -22.97 2.24 22.16
CA LEU A 702 -24.12 3.13 22.34
C LEU A 702 -24.00 4.02 23.57
N GLU A 703 -23.43 3.48 24.65
CA GLU A 703 -23.19 4.24 25.89
C GLU A 703 -22.23 5.43 25.69
N ASP A 704 -21.25 5.32 24.80
CA ASP A 704 -20.31 6.40 24.49
C ASP A 704 -21.01 7.58 23.84
N ILE A 705 -22.00 7.31 22.99
CA ILE A 705 -22.85 8.33 22.35
C ILE A 705 -23.72 9.00 23.41
N TYR A 706 -24.43 8.25 24.24
CA TYR A 706 -25.36 8.79 25.22
C TYR A 706 -24.67 9.50 26.40
N LYS A 707 -23.43 9.12 26.76
CA LYS A 707 -22.65 9.86 27.75
C LYS A 707 -22.39 11.30 27.38
N LEU A 708 -22.44 11.64 26.11
CA LEU A 708 -22.29 13.04 25.62
C LEU A 708 -23.52 13.90 25.85
N LYS A 709 -24.63 13.33 26.37
CA LYS A 709 -25.92 14.02 26.54
C LYS A 709 -26.47 14.66 25.25
N MET A 710 -26.12 14.09 24.11
CA MET A 710 -26.59 14.48 22.78
C MET A 710 -27.29 13.31 22.10
N SER A 711 -28.31 13.59 21.33
CA SER A 711 -28.96 12.58 20.48
C SER A 711 -28.10 12.26 19.24
N TRP A 712 -28.32 11.10 18.62
CA TRP A 712 -27.64 10.76 17.37
C TRP A 712 -27.87 11.82 16.28
N LEU A 713 -29.11 12.36 16.20
CA LEU A 713 -29.48 13.39 15.23
C LEU A 713 -28.80 14.74 15.46
N GLU A 714 -28.36 15.03 16.69
CA GLU A 714 -27.59 16.24 17.02
C GLU A 714 -26.11 16.07 16.75
N LEU A 715 -25.65 14.83 16.62
CA LEU A 715 -24.24 14.50 16.33
C LEU A 715 -23.96 14.42 14.83
N VAL A 716 -24.96 14.03 14.02
CA VAL A 716 -24.95 13.95 12.56
C VAL A 716 -25.38 15.29 11.95
#